data_95bf6d2bd7a3d6411ef22d2e3d66068e
#
_entry.id   95bf6d2bd7a3d6411ef22d2e3d66068e
#
_cell.length_a   1.000
_cell.length_b   1.000
_cell.length_c   1.000
_cell.angle_alpha   90.00
_cell.angle_beta   90.00
_cell.angle_gamma   90.00
#
_symmetry.space_group_name_H-M   'P 1'
#
loop_
_entity.id
_entity.type
_entity.pdbx_description
1 polymer ?
#
loop_
_entity_poly.entity_id
_entity_poly.type
_entity_poly.pdbx_seq_one_letter_code
_entity_poly.pdbx_strand_id
1 'polypeptide(L)'
;MPRHLRFRYYAWTMNRAICLLFLAASIGLAQDTKYPPQGQQLPGPPEKSDTADWLKQVKGWRAEERVRAGLTGEAYERQDLKWAQSSFIQPQSMIEDRYFYDPAQRRYTVNRFLDDLDKRYGGIDSVLLWPVYPNIGIDNRTQFDLLRDMPGGLAALKQMVADFHSHGVRVLFPTMPWDVGTRIEPLSKPETIAKLMADIGADGVNGDTFSGVPQSYRAASDKTGHPLVFEPEGYPSSDEMLNWDNMSWGYWKYPFVPMISRGKWLETRHMVNVCDRWNRDKTDNLQAAFFNGVGYESWENIWGIWNGITERDAEAIRRVAKIERRFPELLVSPDWEPHTPTVQYGIFASKWPGRGQTLWTIVNRNEYDVEGRQIELPAQSGMHYYDVWHGVELIPATEDGKAVLSFGMERNGFGAVLAQQEPADAALQTFLSEMHALNAKPLSTFPKQWTFLPQHIVGIEQTQPATQAPDGMIRIPAAKNFVFAVNGIEIEGGNDIGVDVQYPWDDAPRRHHSHKMQIESFYVDKFPVTNKQFKAFLDAVHYHPADDHNFLRDWKDGNYPAGWDNKPVTWVSLEDARAYAKWAGKRLPHEWEWQYAAQGLDGRVYPWGNDWRDSCVPQQEHGHDLRGPTDVDAFPCGASPFGVMDMTGNVWQWTDEFQDEHTRAAILRGGGYYRPAGSRWYFPSAYRLDEHGKYLLIGPSKDRAGTLGFRCVKDAG
;
A
#
# COMPACT_ATOMS: atom_id res chain seq x y z
N MET A 1 -3.78 -12.29 40.50
CA MET A 1 -4.75 -11.19 40.22
C MET A 1 -4.14 -10.34 39.11
N PRO A 2 -4.66 -10.36 37.89
CA PRO A 2 -4.12 -9.59 36.79
C PRO A 2 -4.71 -8.18 36.76
N ARG A 3 -3.85 -7.17 36.64
CA ARG A 3 -4.25 -5.77 36.45
C ARG A 3 -4.45 -5.53 34.94
N HIS A 4 -5.68 -5.21 34.57
CA HIS A 4 -6.06 -4.77 33.23
C HIS A 4 -5.39 -3.43 32.90
N LEU A 5 -4.49 -3.40 31.92
CA LEU A 5 -4.06 -2.16 31.28
C LEU A 5 -5.09 -1.82 30.19
N ARG A 6 -5.87 -0.79 30.45
CA ARG A 6 -6.74 -0.15 29.47
C ARG A 6 -5.88 0.74 28.57
N PHE A 7 -5.72 0.37 27.32
CA PHE A 7 -5.25 1.29 26.28
C PHE A 7 -6.31 2.37 26.05
N ARG A 8 -5.98 3.62 26.38
CA ARG A 8 -6.79 4.79 26.05
C ARG A 8 -6.46 5.19 24.61
N TYR A 9 -7.43 5.05 23.72
CA TYR A 9 -7.47 5.76 22.45
C TYR A 9 -7.44 7.27 22.72
N TYR A 10 -6.38 7.95 22.33
CA TYR A 10 -6.36 9.40 22.29
C TYR A 10 -7.16 9.87 21.06
N ALA A 11 -8.44 10.14 21.29
CA ALA A 11 -9.21 10.95 20.34
C ALA A 11 -8.64 12.38 20.36
N TRP A 12 -8.35 12.88 19.18
CA TRP A 12 -7.99 14.28 18.95
C TRP A 12 -9.11 15.21 19.45
N THR A 13 -8.85 15.94 20.52
CA THR A 13 -9.64 17.12 20.89
C THR A 13 -9.05 18.32 20.17
N MET A 14 -9.49 18.56 18.94
CA MET A 14 -9.38 19.88 18.34
C MET A 14 -10.26 20.86 19.15
N ASN A 15 -9.68 22.00 19.46
CA ASN A 15 -10.24 23.10 20.24
C ASN A 15 -11.70 23.43 19.80
N ARG A 16 -12.67 23.18 20.66
CA ARG A 16 -14.10 23.42 20.44
C ARG A 16 -14.48 24.89 20.26
N ALA A 17 -13.55 25.82 20.27
CA ALA A 17 -13.81 27.26 20.21
C ALA A 17 -13.87 27.84 18.80
N ILE A 18 -13.50 27.11 17.74
CA ILE A 18 -13.56 27.62 16.33
C ILE A 18 -14.71 26.99 15.53
N CYS A 19 -15.28 25.87 15.98
CA CYS A 19 -16.42 25.23 15.27
C CYS A 19 -17.80 25.82 15.56
N LEU A 20 -17.92 26.78 16.47
CA LEU A 20 -19.25 27.35 16.86
C LEU A 20 -19.64 28.63 16.10
N LEU A 21 -18.79 29.14 15.19
CA LEU A 21 -19.10 30.38 14.43
C LEU A 21 -19.44 30.14 12.96
N PHE A 22 -19.48 28.89 12.46
CA PHE A 22 -19.92 28.57 11.10
C PHE A 22 -21.21 27.72 11.02
N LEU A 23 -21.92 27.56 12.17
CA LEU A 23 -23.15 26.76 12.22
C LEU A 23 -24.44 27.59 12.12
N ALA A 24 -24.37 28.84 11.69
CA ALA A 24 -25.54 29.72 11.69
C ALA A 24 -25.89 30.38 10.35
N ALA A 25 -25.61 29.74 9.20
CA ALA A 25 -26.07 30.27 7.92
C ALA A 25 -26.29 29.19 6.84
N SER A 26 -27.06 28.14 7.14
CA SER A 26 -27.69 27.32 6.10
C SER A 26 -28.88 26.54 6.70
N ILE A 27 -29.90 27.25 7.12
CA ILE A 27 -31.23 26.67 7.30
C ILE A 27 -31.95 26.79 5.93
N GLY A 28 -31.52 25.99 4.98
CA GLY A 28 -32.32 25.59 3.84
C GLY A 28 -32.95 24.25 4.22
N LEU A 29 -34.27 24.15 4.08
CA LEU A 29 -35.10 23.00 4.37
C LEU A 29 -34.58 21.75 3.64
N ALA A 30 -33.55 21.08 4.21
CA ALA A 30 -33.28 19.71 3.86
C ALA A 30 -34.41 18.87 4.42
N GLN A 31 -35.15 18.15 3.59
CA GLN A 31 -36.00 17.07 4.11
C GLN A 31 -35.11 16.16 4.91
N ASP A 32 -35.34 16.03 6.23
CA ASP A 32 -34.63 15.09 7.08
C ASP A 32 -34.86 13.69 6.51
N THR A 33 -33.90 13.19 5.74
CA THR A 33 -33.99 11.82 5.26
C THR A 33 -33.92 10.88 6.46
N LYS A 34 -34.81 9.91 6.52
CA LYS A 34 -34.80 8.83 7.51
C LYS A 34 -33.52 7.98 7.42
N TYR A 35 -32.80 8.06 6.30
CA TYR A 35 -31.60 7.26 5.96
C TYR A 35 -30.41 8.15 5.57
N PRO A 36 -29.87 8.94 6.50
CA PRO A 36 -28.78 9.87 6.20
C PRO A 36 -27.49 9.09 5.86
N PRO A 37 -26.60 9.67 5.01
CA PRO A 37 -25.29 9.11 4.76
C PRO A 37 -24.49 8.89 6.03
N GLN A 38 -23.73 7.79 6.08
CA GLN A 38 -22.79 7.44 7.13
C GLN A 38 -21.37 7.42 6.56
N GLY A 39 -20.73 8.60 6.52
CA GLY A 39 -19.41 8.74 5.89
C GLY A 39 -19.48 8.47 4.38
N GLN A 40 -18.78 7.43 3.93
CA GLN A 40 -18.66 7.06 2.51
C GLN A 40 -19.86 6.25 1.97
N GLN A 41 -20.82 5.91 2.79
CA GLN A 41 -21.90 4.98 2.44
C GLN A 41 -23.26 5.48 2.92
N LEU A 42 -24.33 5.00 2.29
CA LEU A 42 -25.69 5.10 2.80
C LEU A 42 -26.16 3.74 3.29
N PRO A 43 -26.86 3.67 4.44
CA PRO A 43 -27.40 2.41 4.92
C PRO A 43 -28.45 1.85 3.98
N GLY A 44 -28.52 0.52 3.84
CA GLY A 44 -29.61 -0.17 3.14
C GLY A 44 -30.94 -0.08 3.91
N PRO A 45 -32.04 -0.59 3.33
CA PRO A 45 -33.32 -0.65 4.01
C PRO A 45 -33.25 -1.54 5.25
N PRO A 46 -33.82 -1.12 6.41
CA PRO A 46 -33.78 -1.92 7.62
C PRO A 46 -34.46 -3.27 7.47
N GLU A 47 -35.60 -3.30 6.75
CA GLU A 47 -36.36 -4.49 6.44
C GLU A 47 -36.71 -4.54 4.95
N LYS A 48 -36.94 -5.74 4.40
CA LYS A 48 -37.36 -5.88 2.99
C LYS A 48 -38.65 -5.11 2.67
N SER A 49 -39.60 -5.03 3.61
CA SER A 49 -40.84 -4.23 3.47
C SER A 49 -40.59 -2.74 3.30
N ASP A 50 -39.47 -2.24 3.79
CA ASP A 50 -39.15 -0.80 3.74
C ASP A 50 -38.48 -0.39 2.43
N THR A 51 -38.13 -1.33 1.57
CA THR A 51 -37.30 -1.11 0.36
C THR A 51 -37.87 -0.02 -0.54
N ALA A 52 -39.19 -0.02 -0.78
CA ALA A 52 -39.80 0.96 -1.68
C ALA A 52 -39.77 2.40 -1.11
N ASP A 53 -40.06 2.56 0.19
CA ASP A 53 -39.96 3.84 0.89
C ASP A 53 -38.51 4.31 0.99
N TRP A 54 -37.61 3.40 1.36
CA TRP A 54 -36.19 3.67 1.39
C TRP A 54 -35.66 4.16 0.03
N LEU A 55 -35.94 3.44 -1.05
CA LEU A 55 -35.46 3.83 -2.40
C LEU A 55 -36.01 5.20 -2.83
N LYS A 56 -37.25 5.48 -2.51
CA LYS A 56 -37.87 6.81 -2.78
C LYS A 56 -37.11 7.92 -2.04
N GLN A 57 -36.80 7.72 -0.75
CA GLN A 57 -36.09 8.71 0.07
C GLN A 57 -34.67 8.93 -0.39
N VAL A 58 -33.88 7.85 -0.67
CA VAL A 58 -32.50 8.00 -1.13
C VAL A 58 -32.42 8.58 -2.55
N LYS A 59 -33.40 8.32 -3.43
CA LYS A 59 -33.52 8.99 -4.74
C LYS A 59 -33.82 10.50 -4.57
N GLY A 60 -34.70 10.88 -3.63
CA GLY A 60 -34.96 12.28 -3.29
C GLY A 60 -33.72 12.98 -2.77
N TRP A 61 -33.06 12.39 -1.80
CA TRP A 61 -31.78 12.88 -1.26
C TRP A 61 -30.73 13.06 -2.37
N ARG A 62 -30.55 12.06 -3.25
CA ARG A 62 -29.63 12.13 -4.38
C ARG A 62 -29.90 13.37 -5.26
N ALA A 63 -31.18 13.60 -5.62
CA ALA A 63 -31.54 14.70 -6.49
C ALA A 63 -31.21 16.06 -5.83
N GLU A 64 -31.56 16.24 -4.55
CA GLU A 64 -31.27 17.45 -3.79
C GLU A 64 -29.77 17.66 -3.60
N GLU A 65 -29.02 16.60 -3.22
CA GLU A 65 -27.59 16.66 -2.98
C GLU A 65 -26.80 17.01 -4.23
N ARG A 66 -27.16 16.44 -5.39
CA ARG A 66 -26.52 16.79 -6.67
C ARG A 66 -26.65 18.27 -6.99
N VAL A 67 -27.78 18.88 -6.69
CA VAL A 67 -28.00 20.32 -6.87
C VAL A 67 -27.19 21.12 -5.84
N ARG A 68 -27.23 20.72 -4.58
CA ARG A 68 -26.52 21.39 -3.49
C ARG A 68 -25.00 21.38 -3.69
N ALA A 69 -24.46 20.27 -4.12
CA ALA A 69 -23.05 20.09 -4.39
C ALA A 69 -22.61 20.60 -5.78
N GLY A 70 -23.54 21.11 -6.59
CA GLY A 70 -23.24 21.61 -7.92
C GLY A 70 -22.65 20.56 -8.87
N LEU A 71 -23.09 19.30 -8.79
CA LEU A 71 -22.55 18.22 -9.60
C LEU A 71 -22.99 18.35 -11.05
N THR A 72 -22.04 18.68 -11.93
CA THR A 72 -22.30 18.82 -13.39
C THR A 72 -22.12 17.51 -14.14
N GLY A 73 -21.23 16.63 -13.66
CA GLY A 73 -20.84 15.39 -14.32
C GLY A 73 -19.88 15.56 -15.51
N GLU A 74 -19.44 16.79 -15.81
CA GLU A 74 -18.57 17.09 -16.96
C GLU A 74 -17.24 16.32 -16.92
N ALA A 75 -16.65 16.13 -15.74
CA ALA A 75 -15.42 15.37 -15.60
C ALA A 75 -15.55 13.91 -16.07
N TYR A 76 -16.74 13.35 -16.01
CA TYR A 76 -17.03 11.96 -16.42
C TYR A 76 -17.40 11.84 -17.91
N GLU A 77 -17.67 12.94 -18.60
CA GLU A 77 -17.83 12.97 -20.06
C GLU A 77 -16.49 13.03 -20.81
N ARG A 78 -15.42 13.37 -20.12
CA ARG A 78 -14.08 13.48 -20.70
C ARG A 78 -13.60 12.13 -21.18
N GLN A 79 -13.29 12.03 -22.47
CA GLN A 79 -12.86 10.78 -23.09
C GLN A 79 -11.49 10.31 -22.59
N ASP A 80 -10.60 11.24 -22.25
CA ASP A 80 -9.26 11.02 -21.72
C ASP A 80 -9.27 10.46 -20.27
N LEU A 81 -10.36 10.64 -19.52
CA LEU A 81 -10.55 10.14 -18.15
C LEU A 81 -11.55 8.99 -18.06
N LYS A 82 -12.19 8.63 -19.17
CA LYS A 82 -13.30 7.66 -19.19
C LYS A 82 -12.87 6.25 -18.71
N TRP A 83 -11.62 5.89 -18.88
CA TRP A 83 -11.08 4.59 -18.45
C TRP A 83 -11.33 4.31 -16.96
N ALA A 84 -11.33 5.35 -16.11
CA ALA A 84 -11.57 5.22 -14.68
C ALA A 84 -12.93 4.56 -14.36
N GLN A 85 -13.93 4.74 -15.22
CA GLN A 85 -15.28 4.23 -15.02
C GLN A 85 -15.39 2.70 -15.14
N SER A 86 -14.35 2.04 -15.66
CA SER A 86 -14.27 0.59 -15.85
C SER A 86 -12.99 -0.01 -15.28
N SER A 87 -12.29 0.70 -14.40
CA SER A 87 -11.11 0.19 -13.69
C SER A 87 -11.57 -0.59 -12.45
N PHE A 88 -11.96 -1.85 -12.63
CA PHE A 88 -12.54 -2.66 -11.57
C PHE A 88 -11.51 -3.32 -10.66
N ILE A 89 -10.33 -3.64 -11.17
CA ILE A 89 -9.27 -4.27 -10.39
C ILE A 89 -8.02 -3.42 -10.43
N GLN A 90 -7.64 -2.90 -9.26
CA GLN A 90 -6.46 -2.09 -9.07
C GLN A 90 -5.61 -2.68 -7.92
N PRO A 91 -4.46 -3.30 -8.21
CA PRO A 91 -3.51 -3.60 -7.15
C PRO A 91 -2.72 -2.36 -6.73
N GLN A 92 -2.46 -2.26 -5.44
CA GLN A 92 -1.40 -1.43 -4.89
C GLN A 92 -0.17 -2.28 -4.62
N SER A 93 0.98 -1.84 -5.12
CA SER A 93 2.25 -2.52 -4.89
C SER A 93 3.39 -1.53 -4.68
N MET A 94 4.31 -1.88 -3.77
CA MET A 94 5.61 -1.21 -3.72
C MET A 94 6.38 -1.54 -5.00
N ILE A 95 7.02 -0.54 -5.56
CA ILE A 95 7.79 -0.66 -6.80
C ILE A 95 9.03 -1.56 -6.60
N GLU A 96 9.41 -1.80 -5.36
CA GLU A 96 10.48 -2.70 -4.93
C GLU A 96 10.15 -4.20 -5.05
N ASP A 97 8.94 -4.56 -5.46
CA ASP A 97 8.55 -5.97 -5.64
C ASP A 97 9.48 -6.67 -6.64
N ARG A 98 10.00 -7.83 -6.25
CA ARG A 98 10.98 -8.59 -7.06
C ARG A 98 10.38 -9.20 -8.33
N TYR A 99 9.05 -9.32 -8.42
CA TYR A 99 8.38 -9.66 -9.68
C TYR A 99 8.29 -8.46 -10.60
N PHE A 100 8.37 -7.25 -10.04
CA PHE A 100 8.25 -6.00 -10.77
C PHE A 100 9.59 -5.44 -11.25
N TYR A 101 10.70 -5.64 -10.48
CA TYR A 101 12.03 -5.20 -10.86
C TYR A 101 13.06 -6.32 -10.68
N ASP A 102 13.86 -6.57 -11.72
CA ASP A 102 14.99 -7.49 -11.69
C ASP A 102 16.30 -6.73 -11.45
N PRO A 103 16.90 -6.78 -10.25
CA PRO A 103 18.12 -6.05 -9.95
C PRO A 103 19.35 -6.60 -10.70
N ALA A 104 19.37 -7.89 -11.06
CA ALA A 104 20.47 -8.49 -11.82
C ALA A 104 20.50 -8.02 -13.26
N GLN A 105 19.33 -7.88 -13.88
CA GLN A 105 19.17 -7.36 -15.23
C GLN A 105 18.99 -5.84 -15.27
N ARG A 106 18.80 -5.21 -14.13
CA ARG A 106 18.56 -3.77 -13.97
C ARG A 106 17.40 -3.26 -14.84
N ARG A 107 16.27 -3.96 -14.82
CA ARG A 107 15.09 -3.61 -15.62
C ARG A 107 13.79 -3.89 -14.89
N TYR A 108 12.76 -3.14 -15.25
CA TYR A 108 11.38 -3.42 -14.86
C TYR A 108 10.86 -4.63 -15.65
N THR A 109 10.18 -5.54 -14.96
CA THR A 109 9.68 -6.81 -15.49
C THR A 109 8.16 -6.82 -15.48
N VAL A 110 7.56 -5.81 -16.13
CA VAL A 110 6.10 -5.60 -16.19
C VAL A 110 5.35 -6.88 -16.61
N ASN A 111 5.83 -7.58 -17.65
CA ASN A 111 5.20 -8.82 -18.10
C ASN A 111 5.16 -9.88 -17.00
N ARG A 112 6.27 -10.07 -16.27
CA ARG A 112 6.31 -11.05 -15.16
C ARG A 112 5.33 -10.71 -14.06
N PHE A 113 5.20 -9.43 -13.72
CA PHE A 113 4.25 -8.95 -12.72
C PHE A 113 2.81 -9.16 -13.18
N LEU A 114 2.49 -8.80 -14.43
CA LEU A 114 1.16 -8.99 -14.99
C LEU A 114 0.79 -10.47 -15.17
N ASP A 115 1.72 -11.31 -15.60
CA ASP A 115 1.51 -12.77 -15.73
C ASP A 115 1.17 -13.41 -14.39
N ASP A 116 1.79 -12.97 -13.28
CA ASP A 116 1.46 -13.43 -11.94
C ASP A 116 0.04 -13.02 -11.52
N LEU A 117 -0.33 -11.76 -11.74
CA LEU A 117 -1.66 -11.25 -11.40
C LEU A 117 -2.76 -11.90 -12.27
N ASP A 118 -2.49 -12.11 -13.56
CA ASP A 118 -3.43 -12.81 -14.44
C ASP A 118 -3.64 -14.26 -14.00
N LYS A 119 -2.55 -14.96 -13.69
CA LYS A 119 -2.59 -16.34 -13.19
C LYS A 119 -3.37 -16.43 -11.87
N ARG A 120 -3.16 -15.51 -10.94
CA ARG A 120 -3.82 -15.55 -9.62
C ARG A 120 -5.29 -15.17 -9.70
N TYR A 121 -5.64 -14.06 -10.34
CA TYR A 121 -7.02 -13.56 -10.31
C TYR A 121 -7.54 -12.91 -11.61
N GLY A 122 -6.96 -13.25 -12.76
CA GLY A 122 -7.53 -12.87 -14.06
C GLY A 122 -7.21 -11.46 -14.53
N GLY A 123 -6.05 -10.94 -14.12
CA GLY A 123 -5.51 -9.67 -14.60
C GLY A 123 -6.10 -8.44 -13.92
N ILE A 124 -5.61 -7.28 -14.33
CA ILE A 124 -5.88 -5.97 -13.71
C ILE A 124 -6.25 -4.92 -14.75
N ASP A 125 -6.90 -3.83 -14.32
CA ASP A 125 -7.31 -2.72 -15.19
C ASP A 125 -6.41 -1.49 -14.99
N SER A 126 -5.99 -1.27 -13.75
CA SER A 126 -4.99 -0.26 -13.39
C SER A 126 -4.08 -0.77 -12.28
N VAL A 127 -3.00 -0.06 -12.02
CA VAL A 127 -2.06 -0.35 -10.92
C VAL A 127 -1.65 0.93 -10.23
N LEU A 128 -1.62 0.91 -8.89
CA LEU A 128 -1.06 1.99 -8.07
C LEU A 128 0.33 1.56 -7.59
N LEU A 129 1.36 2.23 -8.09
CA LEU A 129 2.76 1.95 -7.78
C LEU A 129 3.30 2.93 -6.76
N TRP A 130 3.88 2.42 -5.67
CA TRP A 130 4.40 3.21 -4.57
C TRP A 130 5.92 3.22 -4.53
N PRO A 131 6.59 4.33 -4.91
CA PRO A 131 8.05 4.43 -4.89
C PRO A 131 8.60 5.04 -3.60
N VAL A 132 7.76 5.39 -2.61
CA VAL A 132 8.14 6.29 -1.51
C VAL A 132 8.22 5.60 -0.15
N TYR A 133 7.32 4.70 0.18
CA TYR A 133 7.35 3.94 1.42
C TYR A 133 8.19 2.66 1.29
N PRO A 134 8.84 2.21 2.38
CA PRO A 134 9.00 2.85 3.70
C PRO A 134 10.09 3.93 3.74
N ASN A 135 10.78 4.19 2.65
CA ASN A 135 11.99 5.01 2.59
C ASN A 135 11.74 6.45 3.06
N ILE A 136 10.56 7.01 2.80
CA ILE A 136 10.21 8.41 3.11
C ILE A 136 10.32 8.77 4.61
N GLY A 137 10.40 7.82 5.51
CA GLY A 137 10.59 8.08 6.93
C GLY A 137 12.03 7.92 7.39
N ILE A 138 12.81 7.20 6.61
CA ILE A 138 14.19 6.86 6.91
C ILE A 138 15.13 7.89 6.29
N ASP A 139 14.92 8.24 5.04
CA ASP A 139 15.78 9.18 4.34
C ASP A 139 15.17 10.57 4.19
N ASN A 140 16.00 11.53 3.79
CA ASN A 140 15.68 12.95 3.74
C ASN A 140 15.18 13.44 2.38
N ARG A 141 14.97 12.54 1.42
CA ARG A 141 14.46 12.89 0.10
C ARG A 141 12.96 13.18 0.13
N THR A 142 12.51 14.03 -0.80
CA THR A 142 11.08 14.23 -1.03
C THR A 142 10.49 13.05 -1.80
N GLN A 143 9.17 12.89 -1.76
CA GLN A 143 8.45 11.95 -2.63
C GLN A 143 8.83 12.09 -4.12
N PHE A 144 9.10 13.31 -4.56
CA PHE A 144 9.48 13.61 -5.94
C PHE A 144 10.93 13.18 -6.26
N ASP A 145 11.83 13.31 -5.28
CA ASP A 145 13.21 12.83 -5.42
C ASP A 145 13.25 11.30 -5.43
N LEU A 146 12.47 10.65 -4.56
CA LEU A 146 12.35 9.19 -4.54
C LEU A 146 11.86 8.63 -5.88
N LEU A 147 10.93 9.33 -6.55
CA LEU A 147 10.48 8.97 -7.90
C LEU A 147 11.58 9.16 -8.95
N ARG A 148 12.31 10.29 -8.90
CA ARG A 148 13.40 10.58 -9.85
C ARG A 148 14.60 9.63 -9.70
N ASP A 149 14.84 9.16 -8.49
CA ASP A 149 15.96 8.28 -8.12
C ASP A 149 15.66 6.79 -8.34
N MET A 150 14.48 6.46 -8.86
CA MET A 150 14.17 5.08 -9.27
C MET A 150 15.20 4.56 -10.27
N PRO A 151 15.50 3.24 -10.28
CA PRO A 151 16.47 2.66 -11.21
C PRO A 151 16.20 3.03 -12.66
N GLY A 152 17.20 3.59 -13.33
CA GLY A 152 17.11 4.10 -14.70
C GLY A 152 16.39 5.46 -14.83
N GLY A 153 15.97 6.07 -13.71
CA GLY A 153 15.35 7.40 -13.67
C GLY A 153 14.02 7.48 -14.41
N LEU A 154 13.58 8.72 -14.69
CA LEU A 154 12.30 8.97 -15.35
C LEU A 154 12.18 8.33 -16.75
N ALA A 155 13.30 8.12 -17.46
CA ALA A 155 13.28 7.47 -18.76
C ALA A 155 12.87 5.99 -18.66
N ALA A 156 13.40 5.26 -17.68
CA ALA A 156 13.02 3.87 -17.44
C ALA A 156 11.58 3.77 -16.90
N LEU A 157 11.16 4.71 -16.05
CA LEU A 157 9.77 4.78 -15.60
C LEU A 157 8.80 5.04 -16.75
N LYS A 158 9.16 5.92 -17.69
CA LYS A 158 8.35 6.15 -18.90
C LYS A 158 8.19 4.89 -19.72
N GLN A 159 9.27 4.13 -19.90
CA GLN A 159 9.20 2.85 -20.62
C GLN A 159 8.34 1.84 -19.86
N MET A 160 8.49 1.74 -18.56
CA MET A 160 7.68 0.87 -17.70
C MET A 160 6.19 1.19 -17.78
N VAL A 161 5.82 2.48 -17.77
CA VAL A 161 4.42 2.91 -17.98
C VAL A 161 3.93 2.51 -19.38
N ALA A 162 4.74 2.71 -20.43
CA ALA A 162 4.41 2.29 -21.78
C ALA A 162 4.22 0.76 -21.90
N ASP A 163 5.01 -0.02 -21.16
CA ASP A 163 4.87 -1.47 -21.10
C ASP A 163 3.52 -1.87 -20.50
N PHE A 164 3.07 -1.24 -19.40
CA PHE A 164 1.72 -1.44 -18.85
C PHE A 164 0.64 -1.06 -19.86
N HIS A 165 0.78 0.08 -20.52
CA HIS A 165 -0.17 0.52 -21.54
C HIS A 165 -0.29 -0.47 -22.70
N SER A 166 0.80 -1.15 -23.09
CA SER A 166 0.77 -2.18 -24.14
C SER A 166 -0.13 -3.38 -23.78
N HIS A 167 -0.40 -3.58 -22.48
CA HIS A 167 -1.33 -4.57 -21.96
C HIS A 167 -2.71 -3.97 -21.61
N GLY A 168 -2.94 -2.69 -21.92
CA GLY A 168 -4.21 -2.00 -21.59
C GLY A 168 -4.35 -1.59 -20.13
N VAL A 169 -3.30 -1.70 -19.33
CA VAL A 169 -3.29 -1.37 -17.89
C VAL A 169 -2.89 0.08 -17.67
N ARG A 170 -3.66 0.80 -16.85
CA ARG A 170 -3.40 2.18 -16.45
C ARG A 170 -2.51 2.26 -15.20
N VAL A 171 -1.70 3.32 -15.10
CA VAL A 171 -0.71 3.46 -14.02
C VAL A 171 -0.95 4.72 -13.21
N LEU A 172 -1.09 4.53 -11.89
CA LEU A 172 -1.18 5.61 -10.92
C LEU A 172 0.04 5.63 -10.01
N PHE A 173 0.36 6.83 -9.51
CA PHE A 173 1.37 7.04 -8.46
C PHE A 173 0.77 7.82 -7.31
N PRO A 174 1.30 7.67 -6.07
CA PRO A 174 0.81 8.42 -4.93
C PRO A 174 1.34 9.85 -4.90
N THR A 175 0.64 10.72 -4.17
CA THR A 175 1.15 12.01 -3.71
C THR A 175 0.70 12.29 -2.29
N MET A 176 1.61 12.79 -1.45
CA MET A 176 1.38 13.08 -0.03
C MET A 176 1.42 14.59 0.21
N PRO A 177 0.37 15.18 0.83
CA PRO A 177 0.34 16.62 1.12
C PRO A 177 1.35 17.02 2.20
N TRP A 178 1.66 16.11 3.13
CA TRP A 178 2.48 16.35 4.31
C TRP A 178 3.99 16.20 4.05
N ASP A 179 4.40 15.52 2.98
CA ASP A 179 5.81 15.35 2.67
C ASP A 179 6.45 16.69 2.22
N VAL A 180 7.45 17.12 2.95
CA VAL A 180 8.22 18.33 2.63
C VAL A 180 9.68 18.03 2.27
N GLY A 181 10.24 16.90 2.76
CA GLY A 181 11.64 16.51 2.52
C GLY A 181 12.62 17.63 2.84
N THR A 182 13.80 17.57 2.22
CA THR A 182 14.88 18.55 2.44
C THR A 182 15.11 19.49 1.27
N ARG A 183 14.52 19.20 0.11
CA ARG A 183 14.66 20.03 -1.09
C ARG A 183 13.36 20.77 -1.39
N ILE A 184 13.48 22.07 -1.64
CA ILE A 184 12.36 22.89 -2.12
C ILE A 184 12.20 22.66 -3.62
N GLU A 185 11.01 22.21 -4.03
CA GLU A 185 10.67 22.13 -5.45
C GLU A 185 10.49 23.53 -6.05
N PRO A 186 10.94 23.77 -7.29
CA PRO A 186 10.76 25.07 -7.95
C PRO A 186 9.30 25.36 -8.34
N LEU A 187 8.48 24.32 -8.45
CA LEU A 187 7.05 24.39 -8.73
C LEU A 187 6.25 24.06 -7.47
N SER A 188 4.98 24.43 -7.45
CA SER A 188 4.06 23.97 -6.40
C SER A 188 3.91 22.44 -6.44
N LYS A 189 3.48 21.83 -5.32
CA LYS A 189 3.25 20.36 -5.27
C LYS A 189 2.30 19.88 -6.38
N PRO A 190 1.13 20.53 -6.64
CA PRO A 190 0.27 20.15 -7.75
C PRO A 190 0.97 20.23 -9.12
N GLU A 191 1.74 21.29 -9.38
CA GLU A 191 2.46 21.44 -10.65
C GLU A 191 3.62 20.44 -10.78
N THR A 192 4.32 20.14 -9.68
CA THR A 192 5.42 19.18 -9.68
C THR A 192 4.93 17.77 -10.01
N ILE A 193 3.88 17.30 -9.32
CA ILE A 193 3.35 15.96 -9.58
C ILE A 193 2.73 15.86 -10.97
N ALA A 194 1.96 16.86 -11.39
CA ALA A 194 1.36 16.89 -12.73
C ALA A 194 2.42 16.81 -13.83
N LYS A 195 3.52 17.58 -13.69
CA LYS A 195 4.64 17.53 -14.63
C LYS A 195 5.33 16.17 -14.62
N LEU A 196 5.64 15.60 -13.47
CA LEU A 196 6.30 14.29 -13.37
C LEU A 196 5.45 13.18 -14.02
N MET A 197 4.15 13.17 -13.75
CA MET A 197 3.24 12.19 -14.36
C MET A 197 3.16 12.36 -15.88
N ALA A 198 3.10 13.60 -16.37
CA ALA A 198 3.15 13.88 -17.81
C ALA A 198 4.48 13.45 -18.45
N ASP A 199 5.61 13.67 -17.78
CA ASP A 199 6.95 13.30 -18.28
C ASP A 199 7.09 11.77 -18.44
N ILE A 200 6.51 10.99 -17.55
CA ILE A 200 6.53 9.51 -17.59
C ILE A 200 5.32 8.89 -18.27
N GLY A 201 4.26 9.65 -18.54
CA GLY A 201 3.05 9.19 -19.19
C GLY A 201 2.06 8.44 -18.30
N ALA A 202 2.14 8.62 -16.98
CA ALA A 202 1.22 7.99 -16.01
C ALA A 202 -0.19 8.56 -16.11
N ASP A 203 -1.21 7.77 -15.77
CA ASP A 203 -2.62 8.06 -16.04
C ASP A 203 -3.35 8.71 -14.86
N GLY A 204 -2.82 8.58 -13.65
CA GLY A 204 -3.50 9.09 -12.48
C GLY A 204 -2.62 9.29 -11.27
N VAL A 205 -3.21 9.89 -10.25
CA VAL A 205 -2.57 10.15 -8.96
C VAL A 205 -3.50 9.72 -7.83
N ASN A 206 -3.00 8.86 -6.95
CA ASN A 206 -3.63 8.59 -5.67
C ASN A 206 -3.21 9.65 -4.65
N GLY A 207 -4.20 10.26 -4.01
CA GLY A 207 -3.99 11.28 -2.96
C GLY A 207 -3.94 10.63 -1.58
N ASP A 208 -2.76 10.16 -1.19
CA ASP A 208 -2.55 9.58 0.14
C ASP A 208 -2.82 10.63 1.23
N THR A 209 -3.59 10.25 2.25
CA THR A 209 -4.08 11.11 3.34
C THR A 209 -4.99 12.28 2.91
N PHE A 210 -5.39 12.36 1.64
CA PHE A 210 -6.38 13.34 1.19
C PHE A 210 -7.81 12.85 1.42
N SER A 211 -8.63 13.71 2.00
CA SER A 211 -10.09 13.60 1.96
C SER A 211 -10.62 14.42 0.77
N GLY A 212 -10.34 13.95 -0.45
CA GLY A 212 -10.51 14.67 -1.71
C GLY A 212 -9.26 15.40 -2.15
N VAL A 213 -8.84 15.20 -3.40
CA VAL A 213 -7.69 15.91 -3.99
C VAL A 213 -8.11 17.34 -4.32
N PRO A 214 -7.37 18.38 -3.89
CA PRO A 214 -7.75 19.76 -4.15
C PRO A 214 -7.84 20.09 -5.66
N GLN A 215 -8.80 20.95 -6.05
CA GLN A 215 -9.01 21.38 -7.44
C GLN A 215 -7.76 21.94 -8.12
N SER A 216 -6.80 22.48 -7.34
CA SER A 216 -5.50 22.94 -7.86
C SER A 216 -4.70 21.84 -8.56
N TYR A 217 -4.87 20.58 -8.18
CA TYR A 217 -4.23 19.44 -8.86
C TYR A 217 -4.87 19.20 -10.23
N ARG A 218 -6.20 19.30 -10.34
CA ARG A 218 -6.91 19.22 -11.63
C ARG A 218 -6.42 20.33 -12.55
N ALA A 219 -6.39 21.58 -12.08
CA ALA A 219 -5.93 22.72 -12.86
C ALA A 219 -4.46 22.57 -13.32
N ALA A 220 -3.59 22.06 -12.43
CA ALA A 220 -2.20 21.78 -12.78
C ALA A 220 -2.07 20.67 -13.82
N SER A 221 -2.81 19.59 -13.67
CA SER A 221 -2.85 18.48 -14.62
C SER A 221 -3.31 18.93 -16.01
N ASP A 222 -4.44 19.64 -16.09
CA ASP A 222 -5.00 20.11 -17.36
C ASP A 222 -4.04 21.08 -18.07
N LYS A 223 -3.29 21.89 -17.33
CA LYS A 223 -2.27 22.81 -17.86
C LYS A 223 -1.10 22.08 -18.55
N THR A 224 -0.79 20.84 -18.16
CA THR A 224 0.27 20.05 -18.81
C THR A 224 -0.13 19.51 -20.19
N GLY A 225 -1.42 19.49 -20.53
CA GLY A 225 -1.96 18.80 -21.68
C GLY A 225 -2.00 17.28 -21.53
N HIS A 226 -1.67 16.75 -20.34
CA HIS A 226 -1.74 15.33 -19.98
C HIS A 226 -2.65 15.18 -18.75
N PRO A 227 -3.97 15.07 -18.93
CA PRO A 227 -4.93 15.03 -17.84
C PRO A 227 -4.85 13.73 -17.06
N LEU A 228 -4.91 13.86 -15.72
CA LEU A 228 -4.78 12.77 -14.77
C LEU A 228 -6.12 12.45 -14.12
N VAL A 229 -6.37 11.20 -13.84
CA VAL A 229 -7.39 10.77 -12.89
C VAL A 229 -6.90 11.03 -11.48
N PHE A 230 -7.78 11.49 -10.60
CA PHE A 230 -7.50 11.66 -9.16
C PHE A 230 -8.31 10.69 -8.34
N GLU A 231 -7.62 10.04 -7.40
CA GLU A 231 -8.13 9.01 -6.50
C GLU A 231 -7.69 9.32 -5.06
N PRO A 232 -8.44 10.13 -4.29
CA PRO A 232 -8.12 10.33 -2.87
C PRO A 232 -8.22 9.04 -2.07
N GLU A 233 -7.43 8.94 -0.98
CA GLU A 233 -7.40 7.77 -0.09
C GLU A 233 -8.76 7.46 0.56
N GLY A 234 -9.65 8.41 0.60
CA GLY A 234 -10.98 8.21 1.13
C GLY A 234 -12.02 9.04 0.39
N TYR A 235 -13.27 8.89 0.80
CA TYR A 235 -14.33 9.69 0.22
C TYR A 235 -14.05 11.19 0.42
N PRO A 236 -14.26 12.04 -0.60
CA PRO A 236 -14.04 13.48 -0.50
C PRO A 236 -14.77 14.13 0.67
N SER A 237 -14.15 15.12 1.30
CA SER A 237 -14.75 15.89 2.40
C SER A 237 -15.96 16.71 1.99
N SER A 238 -16.10 17.00 0.69
CA SER A 238 -17.27 17.66 0.09
C SER A 238 -17.69 16.91 -1.17
N ASP A 239 -18.97 16.69 -1.35
CA ASP A 239 -19.53 16.05 -2.56
C ASP A 239 -19.25 16.87 -3.84
N GLU A 240 -19.03 18.19 -3.73
CA GLU A 240 -18.58 19.05 -4.85
C GLU A 240 -17.31 18.51 -5.51
N MET A 241 -16.41 17.88 -4.75
CA MET A 241 -15.13 17.38 -5.26
C MET A 241 -15.30 16.25 -6.28
N LEU A 242 -16.46 15.60 -6.34
CA LEU A 242 -16.81 14.66 -7.42
C LEU A 242 -16.80 15.33 -8.82
N ASN A 243 -16.79 16.66 -8.92
CA ASN A 243 -16.62 17.34 -10.20
C ASN A 243 -15.20 17.21 -10.79
N TRP A 244 -14.22 16.76 -10.00
CA TRP A 244 -12.84 16.60 -10.48
C TRP A 244 -12.12 15.35 -9.95
N ASP A 245 -12.58 14.74 -8.85
CA ASP A 245 -12.09 13.46 -8.35
C ASP A 245 -12.91 12.34 -9.02
N ASN A 246 -12.30 11.63 -9.98
CA ASN A 246 -12.99 10.63 -10.80
C ASN A 246 -13.09 9.27 -10.12
N MET A 247 -12.20 9.00 -9.17
CA MET A 247 -12.11 7.78 -8.37
C MET A 247 -11.97 8.12 -6.89
N SER A 248 -12.12 7.13 -6.02
CA SER A 248 -11.77 7.21 -4.59
C SER A 248 -11.57 5.83 -4.00
N TRP A 249 -10.83 5.72 -2.89
CA TRP A 249 -10.81 4.48 -2.12
C TRP A 249 -12.05 4.36 -1.26
N GLY A 250 -12.50 3.11 -1.06
CA GLY A 250 -13.63 2.74 -0.23
C GLY A 250 -13.20 2.01 1.05
N TYR A 251 -12.94 2.75 2.13
CA TYR A 251 -12.82 2.19 3.49
C TYR A 251 -14.21 2.02 4.09
N TRP A 252 -14.83 0.89 3.81
CA TRP A 252 -16.23 0.67 4.04
C TRP A 252 -16.53 -0.17 5.29
N LYS A 253 -17.79 -0.10 5.72
CA LYS A 253 -18.38 -1.03 6.67
C LYS A 253 -19.15 -2.10 5.91
N TYR A 254 -19.17 -3.32 6.43
CA TYR A 254 -19.76 -4.48 5.77
C TYR A 254 -20.87 -5.13 6.63
N PRO A 255 -21.97 -4.40 6.95
CA PRO A 255 -23.08 -4.99 7.70
C PRO A 255 -23.77 -6.07 6.89
N PHE A 256 -24.63 -6.88 7.55
CA PHE A 256 -25.37 -7.95 6.89
C PHE A 256 -26.21 -7.45 5.72
N VAL A 257 -26.95 -6.33 5.90
CA VAL A 257 -27.62 -5.61 4.81
C VAL A 257 -26.61 -4.71 4.12
N PRO A 258 -26.26 -4.93 2.85
CA PRO A 258 -25.26 -4.12 2.16
C PRO A 258 -25.57 -2.65 2.17
N MET A 259 -24.56 -1.84 2.44
CA MET A 259 -24.64 -0.38 2.27
C MET A 259 -24.34 -0.01 0.84
N ILE A 260 -24.88 1.15 0.38
CA ILE A 260 -24.57 1.66 -0.96
C ILE A 260 -23.50 2.74 -0.90
N SER A 261 -22.65 2.81 -1.91
CA SER A 261 -21.62 3.82 -2.06
C SER A 261 -22.23 5.22 -2.23
N ARG A 262 -21.83 6.17 -1.39
CA ARG A 262 -22.27 7.57 -1.51
C ARG A 262 -21.81 8.19 -2.83
N GLY A 263 -20.52 8.02 -3.19
CA GLY A 263 -19.96 8.57 -4.43
C GLY A 263 -20.64 8.01 -5.67
N LYS A 264 -20.74 6.68 -5.77
CA LYS A 264 -21.42 5.99 -6.87
C LYS A 264 -22.91 6.34 -6.94
N TRP A 265 -23.56 6.54 -5.80
CA TRP A 265 -24.98 6.94 -5.78
C TRP A 265 -25.19 8.35 -6.29
N LEU A 266 -24.29 9.30 -5.95
CA LEU A 266 -24.38 10.68 -6.45
C LEU A 266 -23.99 10.78 -7.92
N GLU A 267 -22.94 10.09 -8.34
CA GLU A 267 -22.46 10.03 -9.72
C GLU A 267 -22.18 8.58 -10.11
N THR A 268 -23.07 7.97 -10.87
CA THR A 268 -22.99 6.52 -11.17
C THR A 268 -21.75 6.09 -11.94
N ARG A 269 -21.03 7.05 -12.51
CA ARG A 269 -19.76 6.83 -13.23
C ARG A 269 -18.54 6.98 -12.32
N HIS A 270 -18.72 7.42 -11.05
CA HIS A 270 -17.63 7.49 -10.09
C HIS A 270 -17.18 6.09 -9.69
N MET A 271 -15.89 5.80 -9.89
CA MET A 271 -15.31 4.54 -9.47
C MET A 271 -14.86 4.62 -8.01
N VAL A 272 -15.16 3.58 -7.26
CA VAL A 272 -14.65 3.41 -5.90
C VAL A 272 -13.88 2.09 -5.87
N ASN A 273 -12.62 2.13 -5.49
CA ASN A 273 -11.84 0.93 -5.23
C ASN A 273 -11.99 0.55 -3.76
N VAL A 274 -12.81 -0.48 -3.50
CA VAL A 274 -13.04 -0.96 -2.13
C VAL A 274 -11.76 -1.60 -1.61
N CYS A 275 -11.26 -1.11 -0.49
CA CYS A 275 -10.04 -1.62 0.11
C CYS A 275 -10.18 -1.89 1.61
N ASP A 276 -9.45 -2.91 2.09
CA ASP A 276 -9.31 -3.23 3.50
C ASP A 276 -7.97 -3.93 3.70
N ARG A 277 -6.95 -3.16 4.02
CA ARG A 277 -5.53 -3.55 3.98
C ARG A 277 -5.23 -4.84 4.72
N TRP A 278 -5.69 -4.91 5.96
CA TRP A 278 -5.20 -5.88 6.93
C TRP A 278 -6.19 -7.02 7.17
N ASN A 279 -7.33 -6.98 6.51
CA ASN A 279 -8.27 -8.10 6.55
C ASN A 279 -7.78 -9.22 5.63
N ARG A 280 -7.59 -10.40 6.16
CA ARG A 280 -7.10 -11.57 5.42
C ARG A 280 -8.20 -12.30 4.64
N ASP A 281 -9.44 -12.21 5.07
CA ASP A 281 -10.64 -12.65 4.34
C ASP A 281 -11.30 -11.45 3.66
N LYS A 282 -11.32 -11.45 2.34
CA LYS A 282 -11.83 -10.36 1.51
C LYS A 282 -13.27 -10.59 1.02
N THR A 283 -13.93 -11.61 1.48
CA THR A 283 -15.29 -11.99 1.03
C THR A 283 -16.27 -10.80 1.16
N ASP A 284 -16.31 -10.14 2.31
CA ASP A 284 -17.23 -9.02 2.56
C ASP A 284 -16.94 -7.80 1.69
N ASN A 285 -15.67 -7.51 1.49
CA ASN A 285 -15.19 -6.44 0.62
C ASN A 285 -15.63 -6.66 -0.83
N LEU A 286 -15.39 -7.86 -1.36
CA LEU A 286 -15.73 -8.24 -2.73
C LEU A 286 -17.25 -8.25 -2.94
N GLN A 287 -18.02 -8.74 -1.97
CA GLN A 287 -19.49 -8.70 -2.04
C GLN A 287 -20.01 -7.26 -2.06
N ALA A 288 -19.43 -6.36 -1.22
CA ALA A 288 -19.83 -4.96 -1.20
C ALA A 288 -19.45 -4.25 -2.50
N ALA A 289 -18.26 -4.51 -3.06
CA ALA A 289 -17.85 -3.97 -4.35
C ALA A 289 -18.80 -4.42 -5.47
N PHE A 290 -19.03 -5.71 -5.61
CA PHE A 290 -19.89 -6.28 -6.65
C PHE A 290 -21.34 -5.81 -6.54
N PHE A 291 -21.90 -5.74 -5.33
CA PHE A 291 -23.25 -5.22 -5.09
C PHE A 291 -23.39 -3.75 -5.55
N ASN A 292 -22.32 -2.96 -5.39
CA ASN A 292 -22.28 -1.55 -5.77
C ASN A 292 -21.80 -1.32 -7.22
N GLY A 293 -21.39 -2.37 -7.96
CA GLY A 293 -20.85 -2.24 -9.31
C GLY A 293 -19.62 -1.35 -9.37
N VAL A 294 -18.72 -1.50 -8.38
CA VAL A 294 -17.48 -0.71 -8.22
C VAL A 294 -16.26 -1.62 -8.13
N GLY A 295 -15.08 -1.01 -8.21
CA GLY A 295 -13.83 -1.74 -8.22
C GLY A 295 -13.38 -2.25 -6.86
N TYR A 296 -12.30 -2.99 -6.90
CA TYR A 296 -11.62 -3.56 -5.75
C TYR A 296 -10.14 -3.25 -5.81
N GLU A 297 -9.56 -2.82 -4.68
CA GLU A 297 -8.14 -2.65 -4.53
C GLU A 297 -7.53 -3.87 -3.83
N SER A 298 -6.66 -4.57 -4.56
CA SER A 298 -5.84 -5.63 -3.97
C SER A 298 -4.54 -5.02 -3.42
N TRP A 299 -4.13 -5.50 -2.24
CA TRP A 299 -2.87 -5.11 -1.63
C TRP A 299 -1.86 -6.22 -1.89
N GLU A 300 -0.92 -5.93 -2.75
CA GLU A 300 0.12 -6.86 -3.16
C GLU A 300 1.33 -6.78 -2.22
N ASN A 301 2.44 -6.22 -2.65
CA ASN A 301 3.60 -6.03 -1.80
C ASN A 301 3.54 -4.64 -1.17
N ILE A 302 3.15 -4.55 0.09
CA ILE A 302 3.04 -3.28 0.84
C ILE A 302 4.02 -3.30 2.00
N TRP A 303 4.96 -2.36 2.03
CA TRP A 303 6.07 -2.28 3.00
C TRP A 303 6.88 -3.57 3.12
N GLY A 304 7.10 -4.27 2.00
CA GLY A 304 7.78 -5.55 1.99
C GLY A 304 7.00 -6.67 2.68
N ILE A 305 5.68 -6.51 2.78
CA ILE A 305 4.76 -7.54 3.19
C ILE A 305 3.97 -7.94 1.94
N TRP A 306 4.24 -9.13 1.45
CA TRP A 306 3.41 -9.68 0.38
C TRP A 306 2.08 -10.11 0.98
N ASN A 307 1.04 -9.39 0.65
CA ASN A 307 -0.26 -9.64 1.26
C ASN A 307 -0.94 -10.88 0.71
N GLY A 308 -0.75 -11.19 -0.56
CA GLY A 308 -1.38 -12.33 -1.19
C GLY A 308 -2.88 -12.43 -0.89
N ILE A 309 -3.66 -12.86 -1.84
CA ILE A 309 -5.10 -13.07 -1.64
C ILE A 309 -5.32 -14.56 -1.41
N THR A 310 -6.29 -14.95 -0.57
CA THR A 310 -6.67 -16.37 -0.44
C THR A 310 -7.07 -16.91 -1.82
N GLU A 311 -6.88 -18.22 -2.06
CA GLU A 311 -7.25 -18.80 -3.36
C GLU A 311 -8.75 -18.60 -3.65
N ARG A 312 -9.61 -18.66 -2.61
CA ARG A 312 -11.03 -18.41 -2.79
C ARG A 312 -11.34 -16.98 -3.21
N ASP A 313 -10.73 -16.00 -2.56
CA ASP A 313 -10.98 -14.59 -2.89
C ASP A 313 -10.39 -14.23 -4.25
N ALA A 314 -9.21 -14.76 -4.60
CA ALA A 314 -8.62 -14.62 -5.92
C ALA A 314 -9.53 -15.16 -7.03
N GLU A 315 -10.11 -16.35 -6.83
CA GLU A 315 -11.07 -16.92 -7.77
C GLU A 315 -12.38 -16.12 -7.82
N ALA A 316 -12.85 -15.58 -6.69
CA ALA A 316 -14.01 -14.69 -6.65
C ALA A 316 -13.76 -13.41 -7.46
N ILE A 317 -12.58 -12.79 -7.31
CA ILE A 317 -12.16 -11.61 -8.10
C ILE A 317 -12.19 -11.96 -9.60
N ARG A 318 -11.59 -13.09 -9.99
CA ARG A 318 -11.56 -13.55 -11.40
C ARG A 318 -12.96 -13.58 -12.01
N ARG A 319 -13.92 -14.14 -11.31
CA ARG A 319 -15.31 -14.30 -11.79
C ARG A 319 -16.08 -12.98 -11.78
N VAL A 320 -15.98 -12.22 -10.69
CA VAL A 320 -16.62 -10.90 -10.54
C VAL A 320 -16.10 -9.94 -11.62
N ALA A 321 -14.78 -9.78 -11.72
CA ALA A 321 -14.17 -8.87 -12.69
C ALA A 321 -14.50 -9.24 -14.14
N LYS A 322 -14.63 -10.54 -14.44
CA LYS A 322 -15.04 -11.00 -15.78
C LYS A 322 -16.44 -10.54 -16.15
N ILE A 323 -17.38 -10.55 -15.18
CA ILE A 323 -18.75 -10.01 -15.36
C ILE A 323 -18.71 -8.50 -15.49
N GLU A 324 -18.01 -7.80 -14.62
CA GLU A 324 -17.94 -6.32 -14.61
C GLU A 324 -17.30 -5.79 -15.89
N ARG A 325 -16.21 -6.38 -16.36
CA ARG A 325 -15.55 -6.03 -17.63
C ARG A 325 -16.41 -6.35 -18.86
N ARG A 326 -17.33 -7.29 -18.76
CA ARG A 326 -18.28 -7.61 -19.85
C ARG A 326 -19.41 -6.61 -19.96
N PHE A 327 -19.85 -6.01 -18.84
CA PHE A 327 -21.02 -5.14 -18.75
C PHE A 327 -20.73 -3.75 -18.14
N PRO A 328 -19.62 -3.10 -18.46
CA PRO A 328 -19.24 -1.85 -17.80
C PRO A 328 -20.27 -0.73 -18.05
N GLU A 329 -20.88 -0.70 -19.25
CA GLU A 329 -21.87 0.32 -19.62
C GLU A 329 -23.20 0.19 -18.83
N LEU A 330 -23.51 -1.03 -18.33
CA LEU A 330 -24.67 -1.24 -17.47
C LEU A 330 -24.36 -0.78 -16.03
N LEU A 331 -23.15 -1.03 -15.54
CA LEU A 331 -22.73 -0.68 -14.18
C LEU A 331 -22.58 0.82 -13.93
N VAL A 332 -22.65 1.65 -14.97
CA VAL A 332 -22.71 3.12 -14.86
C VAL A 332 -24.12 3.69 -15.11
N SER A 333 -25.13 2.84 -15.13
CA SER A 333 -26.52 3.24 -15.38
C SER A 333 -26.99 4.32 -14.41
N PRO A 334 -27.54 5.45 -14.90
CA PRO A 334 -28.13 6.48 -14.03
C PRO A 334 -29.37 5.98 -13.28
N ASP A 335 -29.99 4.91 -13.80
CA ASP A 335 -31.21 4.29 -13.28
C ASP A 335 -30.91 3.09 -12.35
N TRP A 336 -29.69 3.01 -11.81
CA TRP A 336 -29.33 1.99 -10.81
C TRP A 336 -30.34 1.95 -9.67
N GLU A 337 -30.81 0.72 -9.37
CA GLU A 337 -31.73 0.42 -8.27
C GLU A 337 -31.11 -0.61 -7.32
N PRO A 338 -30.40 -0.18 -6.27
CA PRO A 338 -29.91 -1.09 -5.22
C PRO A 338 -31.06 -1.64 -4.40
N HIS A 339 -30.85 -2.80 -3.78
CA HIS A 339 -31.84 -3.52 -3.00
C HIS A 339 -33.13 -3.85 -3.76
N THR A 340 -33.02 -4.14 -5.07
CA THR A 340 -34.14 -4.71 -5.82
C THR A 340 -34.68 -5.94 -5.07
N PRO A 341 -36.03 -6.11 -5.00
CA PRO A 341 -36.62 -7.20 -4.23
C PRO A 341 -36.12 -8.60 -4.64
N THR A 342 -35.73 -9.37 -3.65
CA THR A 342 -35.33 -10.79 -3.75
C THR A 342 -36.25 -11.63 -2.89
N VAL A 343 -36.42 -12.91 -3.24
CA VAL A 343 -37.35 -13.80 -2.51
C VAL A 343 -36.77 -14.25 -1.18
N GLN A 344 -35.52 -14.76 -1.18
CA GLN A 344 -34.94 -15.42 -0.01
C GLN A 344 -34.28 -14.44 0.95
N TYR A 345 -34.25 -14.80 2.23
CA TYR A 345 -33.54 -14.06 3.27
C TYR A 345 -32.03 -14.04 2.98
N GLY A 346 -31.39 -12.93 3.30
CA GLY A 346 -29.92 -12.75 3.14
C GLY A 346 -29.42 -12.68 1.70
N ILE A 347 -30.31 -12.68 0.71
CA ILE A 347 -29.99 -12.42 -0.69
C ILE A 347 -30.28 -10.96 -0.99
N PHE A 348 -29.28 -10.25 -1.52
CA PHE A 348 -29.39 -8.83 -1.88
C PHE A 348 -28.98 -8.62 -3.33
N ALA A 349 -29.73 -7.79 -4.07
CA ALA A 349 -29.49 -7.55 -5.47
C ALA A 349 -29.51 -6.06 -5.81
N SER A 350 -28.61 -5.63 -6.69
CA SER A 350 -28.63 -4.35 -7.38
C SER A 350 -29.04 -4.56 -8.83
N LYS A 351 -29.95 -3.72 -9.33
CA LYS A 351 -30.45 -3.75 -10.71
C LYS A 351 -29.86 -2.60 -11.51
N TRP A 352 -29.32 -2.91 -12.68
CA TRP A 352 -28.62 -2.02 -13.58
C TRP A 352 -29.33 -2.00 -14.96
N PRO A 353 -30.36 -1.17 -15.17
CA PRO A 353 -31.04 -1.12 -16.44
C PRO A 353 -30.23 -0.33 -17.48
N GLY A 354 -30.24 -0.80 -18.71
CA GLY A 354 -29.62 -0.14 -19.86
C GLY A 354 -30.47 -0.28 -21.11
N ARG A 355 -29.94 0.07 -22.29
CA ARG A 355 -30.67 -0.02 -23.55
C ARG A 355 -30.87 -1.49 -23.95
N GLY A 356 -32.11 -2.00 -23.79
CA GLY A 356 -32.46 -3.36 -24.21
C GLY A 356 -31.94 -4.49 -23.30
N GLN A 357 -31.18 -4.17 -22.28
CA GLN A 357 -30.61 -5.10 -21.32
C GLN A 357 -30.81 -4.64 -19.89
N THR A 358 -30.86 -5.57 -18.95
CA THR A 358 -30.79 -5.29 -17.53
C THR A 358 -29.93 -6.32 -16.86
N LEU A 359 -28.94 -5.87 -16.09
CA LEU A 359 -28.07 -6.73 -15.26
C LEU A 359 -28.53 -6.64 -13.80
N TRP A 360 -28.48 -7.76 -13.09
CA TRP A 360 -28.53 -7.82 -11.63
C TRP A 360 -27.21 -8.36 -11.11
N THR A 361 -26.56 -7.64 -10.19
CA THR A 361 -25.47 -8.12 -9.37
C THR A 361 -26.01 -8.55 -8.02
N ILE A 362 -25.73 -9.78 -7.58
CA ILE A 362 -26.41 -10.41 -6.46
C ILE A 362 -25.37 -10.99 -5.49
N VAL A 363 -25.63 -10.86 -4.19
CA VAL A 363 -24.77 -11.42 -3.15
C VAL A 363 -25.60 -12.24 -2.16
N ASN A 364 -25.05 -13.39 -1.75
CA ASN A 364 -25.57 -14.21 -0.68
C ASN A 364 -24.79 -13.91 0.61
N ARG A 365 -25.43 -13.24 1.57
CA ARG A 365 -24.82 -12.90 2.86
C ARG A 365 -25.01 -14.00 3.92
N ASN A 366 -25.70 -15.10 3.57
CA ASN A 366 -25.87 -16.23 4.45
C ASN A 366 -24.61 -17.10 4.50
N GLU A 367 -24.42 -17.77 5.62
CA GLU A 367 -23.36 -18.79 5.80
C GLU A 367 -23.79 -20.19 5.30
N TYR A 368 -24.87 -20.26 4.53
CA TYR A 368 -25.40 -21.49 3.91
C TYR A 368 -25.76 -21.24 2.45
N ASP A 369 -25.73 -22.31 1.67
CA ASP A 369 -26.10 -22.29 0.27
C ASP A 369 -27.61 -22.10 0.14
N VAL A 370 -28.06 -21.40 -0.89
CA VAL A 370 -29.46 -21.20 -1.20
C VAL A 370 -29.77 -21.70 -2.60
N GLU A 371 -30.96 -22.26 -2.75
CA GLU A 371 -31.45 -22.85 -4.00
C GLU A 371 -32.89 -22.37 -4.29
N GLY A 372 -33.28 -22.43 -5.57
CA GLY A 372 -34.64 -22.15 -6.00
C GLY A 372 -34.93 -20.70 -6.29
N ARG A 373 -36.10 -20.20 -5.92
CA ARG A 373 -36.63 -18.87 -6.30
C ARG A 373 -35.79 -17.77 -5.69
N GLN A 374 -35.27 -16.90 -6.55
CA GLN A 374 -34.42 -15.75 -6.12
C GLN A 374 -35.04 -14.39 -6.50
N ILE A 375 -35.51 -14.25 -7.73
CA ILE A 375 -36.04 -12.98 -8.26
C ILE A 375 -37.39 -13.24 -8.93
N GLU A 376 -38.35 -12.34 -8.68
CA GLU A 376 -39.64 -12.32 -9.35
C GLU A 376 -39.79 -11.01 -10.11
N LEU A 377 -40.06 -11.09 -11.42
CA LEU A 377 -40.20 -9.95 -12.31
C LEU A 377 -41.54 -9.98 -13.02
N PRO A 378 -42.11 -8.85 -13.44
CA PRO A 378 -43.27 -8.86 -14.35
C PRO A 378 -42.95 -9.70 -15.60
N ALA A 379 -43.80 -10.67 -15.93
CA ALA A 379 -43.62 -11.49 -17.11
C ALA A 379 -43.70 -10.67 -18.39
N GLN A 380 -42.73 -10.79 -19.26
CA GLN A 380 -42.68 -10.14 -20.54
C GLN A 380 -42.43 -11.20 -21.65
N SER A 381 -43.24 -11.17 -22.70
CA SER A 381 -43.09 -12.09 -23.82
C SER A 381 -41.79 -11.83 -24.58
N GLY A 382 -41.04 -12.90 -24.93
CA GLY A 382 -39.82 -12.80 -25.71
C GLY A 382 -38.58 -12.37 -24.92
N MET A 383 -38.65 -12.33 -23.58
CA MET A 383 -37.48 -12.04 -22.74
C MET A 383 -36.67 -13.30 -22.52
N HIS A 384 -35.36 -13.18 -22.72
CA HIS A 384 -34.35 -14.16 -22.37
C HIS A 384 -33.69 -13.77 -21.05
N TYR A 385 -33.40 -14.73 -20.19
CA TYR A 385 -32.72 -14.56 -18.91
C TYR A 385 -31.51 -15.48 -18.85
N TYR A 386 -30.36 -14.93 -18.46
CA TYR A 386 -29.12 -15.67 -18.34
C TYR A 386 -28.57 -15.51 -16.92
N ASP A 387 -28.34 -16.64 -16.24
CA ASP A 387 -27.49 -16.66 -15.07
C ASP A 387 -26.03 -16.52 -15.56
N VAL A 388 -25.55 -15.28 -15.60
CA VAL A 388 -24.21 -14.95 -16.12
C VAL A 388 -23.11 -15.34 -15.12
N TRP A 389 -23.46 -15.64 -13.86
CA TRP A 389 -22.52 -16.22 -12.92
C TRP A 389 -22.24 -17.69 -13.25
N HIS A 390 -23.26 -18.51 -13.45
CA HIS A 390 -23.10 -19.93 -13.80
C HIS A 390 -22.97 -20.19 -15.31
N GLY A 391 -23.14 -19.18 -16.15
CA GLY A 391 -23.00 -19.28 -17.59
C GLY A 391 -24.11 -20.12 -18.26
N VAL A 392 -25.35 -20.00 -17.79
CA VAL A 392 -26.50 -20.76 -18.32
C VAL A 392 -27.71 -19.87 -18.61
N GLU A 393 -28.53 -20.28 -19.57
CA GLU A 393 -29.84 -19.65 -19.79
C GLU A 393 -30.84 -20.13 -18.74
N LEU A 394 -31.59 -19.21 -18.16
CA LEU A 394 -32.66 -19.50 -17.20
C LEU A 394 -34.02 -19.58 -17.92
N ILE A 395 -34.75 -20.65 -17.67
CA ILE A 395 -36.13 -20.75 -18.12
C ILE A 395 -37.05 -20.36 -16.94
N PRO A 396 -37.69 -19.19 -16.98
CA PRO A 396 -38.53 -18.74 -15.87
C PRO A 396 -39.81 -19.57 -15.76
N ALA A 397 -40.22 -19.88 -14.55
CA ALA A 397 -41.60 -20.29 -14.29
C ALA A 397 -42.49 -19.05 -14.39
N THR A 398 -43.67 -19.20 -15.01
CA THR A 398 -44.67 -18.11 -15.07
C THR A 398 -45.74 -18.36 -14.04
N GLU A 399 -45.87 -17.51 -13.03
CA GLU A 399 -46.81 -17.63 -11.93
C GLU A 399 -47.43 -16.24 -11.68
N ASP A 400 -48.76 -16.11 -11.65
CA ASP A 400 -49.48 -14.90 -11.34
C ASP A 400 -49.03 -13.67 -12.15
N GLY A 401 -48.70 -13.84 -13.44
CA GLY A 401 -48.17 -12.78 -14.31
C GLY A 401 -46.76 -12.37 -14.06
N LYS A 402 -46.01 -13.16 -13.28
CA LYS A 402 -44.59 -12.93 -13.01
C LYS A 402 -43.72 -14.04 -13.63
N ALA A 403 -42.54 -13.65 -14.08
CA ALA A 403 -41.44 -14.55 -14.39
C ALA A 403 -40.62 -14.76 -13.13
N VAL A 404 -40.54 -16.03 -12.70
CA VAL A 404 -39.84 -16.47 -11.49
C VAL A 404 -38.52 -17.07 -11.89
N LEU A 405 -37.41 -16.41 -11.52
CA LEU A 405 -36.04 -16.86 -11.79
C LEU A 405 -35.54 -17.68 -10.61
N SER A 406 -35.16 -18.93 -10.89
CA SER A 406 -34.65 -19.87 -9.91
C SER A 406 -33.24 -20.28 -10.23
N PHE A 407 -32.31 -20.14 -9.28
CA PHE A 407 -30.91 -20.53 -9.38
C PHE A 407 -30.32 -20.76 -7.99
N GLY A 408 -29.18 -21.45 -7.94
CA GLY A 408 -28.42 -21.62 -6.70
C GLY A 408 -27.43 -20.52 -6.45
N MET A 409 -27.08 -20.30 -5.19
CA MET A 409 -25.94 -19.44 -4.79
C MET A 409 -25.22 -20.07 -3.61
N GLU A 410 -23.92 -20.15 -3.68
CA GLU A 410 -23.10 -20.63 -2.57
C GLU A 410 -23.17 -19.68 -1.36
N ARG A 411 -22.93 -20.21 -0.16
CA ARG A 411 -22.74 -19.42 1.08
C ARG A 411 -21.69 -18.35 0.88
N ASN A 412 -21.95 -17.15 1.37
CA ASN A 412 -21.05 -16.01 1.20
C ASN A 412 -20.62 -15.85 -0.27
N GLY A 413 -21.50 -16.15 -1.22
CA GLY A 413 -21.24 -16.23 -2.63
C GLY A 413 -21.83 -15.07 -3.42
N PHE A 414 -21.78 -15.21 -4.72
CA PHE A 414 -22.18 -14.24 -5.71
C PHE A 414 -23.18 -14.84 -6.68
N GLY A 415 -23.91 -13.98 -7.38
CA GLY A 415 -24.79 -14.34 -8.47
C GLY A 415 -24.96 -13.15 -9.41
N ALA A 416 -25.27 -13.41 -10.64
CA ALA A 416 -25.59 -12.34 -11.59
C ALA A 416 -26.58 -12.84 -12.64
N VAL A 417 -27.56 -12.01 -12.98
CA VAL A 417 -28.56 -12.30 -13.99
C VAL A 417 -28.58 -11.18 -15.03
N LEU A 418 -28.58 -11.57 -16.31
CA LEU A 418 -28.81 -10.67 -17.44
C LEU A 418 -30.19 -10.94 -18.04
N ALA A 419 -31.00 -9.92 -18.26
CA ALA A 419 -32.23 -10.01 -19.03
C ALA A 419 -32.13 -9.18 -20.30
N GLN A 420 -32.57 -9.71 -21.45
CA GLN A 420 -32.62 -9.04 -22.73
C GLN A 420 -33.70 -9.62 -23.65
N GLN A 421 -34.16 -8.85 -24.64
CA GLN A 421 -35.16 -9.34 -25.60
C GLN A 421 -34.56 -10.23 -26.68
N GLU A 422 -33.38 -9.89 -27.16
CA GLU A 422 -32.70 -10.67 -28.18
C GLU A 422 -32.03 -11.90 -27.57
N PRO A 423 -32.04 -13.05 -28.28
CA PRO A 423 -31.26 -14.21 -27.83
C PRO A 423 -29.76 -13.89 -27.75
N ALA A 424 -29.02 -14.72 -27.00
CA ALA A 424 -27.58 -14.55 -26.86
C ALA A 424 -26.87 -14.56 -28.22
N ASP A 425 -26.17 -13.48 -28.51
CA ASP A 425 -25.24 -13.43 -29.67
C ASP A 425 -24.00 -14.31 -29.43
N ALA A 426 -23.17 -14.44 -30.45
CA ALA A 426 -21.95 -15.27 -30.38
C ALA A 426 -21.01 -14.82 -29.27
N ALA A 427 -20.89 -13.52 -29.01
CA ALA A 427 -20.03 -12.98 -27.97
C ALA A 427 -20.56 -13.29 -26.57
N LEU A 428 -21.89 -13.19 -26.37
CA LEU A 428 -22.51 -13.57 -25.09
C LEU A 428 -22.47 -15.10 -24.89
N GLN A 429 -22.68 -15.90 -25.94
CA GLN A 429 -22.55 -17.37 -25.86
C GLN A 429 -21.14 -17.78 -25.46
N THR A 430 -20.10 -17.16 -26.02
CA THR A 430 -18.71 -17.41 -25.64
C THR A 430 -18.49 -17.08 -24.17
N PHE A 431 -18.92 -15.89 -23.73
CA PHE A 431 -18.82 -15.45 -22.35
C PHE A 431 -19.54 -16.43 -21.39
N LEU A 432 -20.77 -16.85 -21.70
CA LEU A 432 -21.51 -17.82 -20.89
C LEU A 432 -20.77 -19.16 -20.79
N SER A 433 -20.19 -19.64 -21.90
CA SER A 433 -19.40 -20.89 -21.91
C SER A 433 -18.16 -20.77 -21.01
N GLU A 434 -17.48 -19.63 -21.02
CA GLU A 434 -16.32 -19.38 -20.17
C GLU A 434 -16.71 -19.28 -18.69
N MET A 435 -17.81 -18.59 -18.36
CA MET A 435 -18.33 -18.53 -17.01
C MET A 435 -18.80 -19.92 -16.50
N HIS A 436 -19.42 -20.71 -17.37
CA HIS A 436 -19.79 -22.08 -17.04
C HIS A 436 -18.56 -22.93 -16.69
N ALA A 437 -17.50 -22.82 -17.48
CA ALA A 437 -16.25 -23.53 -17.23
C ALA A 437 -15.59 -23.10 -15.91
N LEU A 438 -15.58 -21.81 -15.57
CA LEU A 438 -15.06 -21.30 -14.30
C LEU A 438 -15.89 -21.83 -13.11
N ASN A 439 -17.21 -21.88 -13.25
CA ASN A 439 -18.11 -22.33 -12.18
C ASN A 439 -18.28 -23.86 -12.09
N ALA A 440 -17.64 -24.63 -12.97
CA ALA A 440 -17.56 -26.08 -12.82
C ALA A 440 -16.90 -26.51 -11.48
N LYS A 441 -16.05 -25.66 -10.92
CA LYS A 441 -15.48 -25.83 -9.57
C LYS A 441 -16.08 -24.78 -8.63
N PRO A 442 -16.87 -25.17 -7.61
CA PRO A 442 -17.46 -24.23 -6.67
C PRO A 442 -16.42 -23.39 -5.91
N LEU A 443 -16.75 -22.12 -5.59
CA LEU A 443 -15.88 -21.24 -4.79
C LEU A 443 -15.56 -21.83 -3.41
N SER A 444 -16.52 -22.51 -2.81
CA SER A 444 -16.36 -23.17 -1.51
C SER A 444 -15.29 -24.26 -1.47
N THR A 445 -14.83 -24.72 -2.64
CA THR A 445 -13.76 -25.73 -2.74
C THR A 445 -12.35 -25.14 -2.74
N PHE A 446 -12.22 -23.82 -2.88
CA PHE A 446 -10.95 -23.13 -2.81
C PHE A 446 -10.58 -22.77 -1.37
N PRO A 447 -9.31 -22.90 -0.97
CA PRO A 447 -8.86 -22.54 0.38
C PRO A 447 -9.14 -21.09 0.74
N LYS A 448 -9.63 -20.88 1.96
CA LYS A 448 -9.80 -19.55 2.58
C LYS A 448 -8.62 -19.17 3.47
N GLN A 449 -7.64 -20.03 3.61
CA GLN A 449 -6.51 -19.76 4.48
C GLN A 449 -5.53 -18.82 3.79
N TRP A 450 -5.28 -17.70 4.41
CA TRP A 450 -4.19 -16.82 4.02
C TRP A 450 -2.85 -17.44 4.45
N THR A 451 -1.85 -17.35 3.57
CA THR A 451 -0.49 -17.83 3.83
C THR A 451 0.50 -16.69 3.65
N PHE A 452 1.53 -16.65 4.50
CA PHE A 452 2.66 -15.75 4.32
C PHE A 452 3.74 -16.40 3.45
N LEU A 453 4.61 -15.57 2.86
CA LEU A 453 5.82 -16.06 2.20
C LEU A 453 6.93 -16.28 3.23
N PRO A 454 7.56 -17.46 3.27
CA PRO A 454 8.75 -17.67 4.09
C PRO A 454 9.90 -16.79 3.60
N GLN A 455 10.58 -16.13 4.53
CA GLN A 455 11.76 -15.33 4.24
C GLN A 455 13.03 -16.04 4.70
N HIS A 456 14.13 -15.72 4.07
CA HIS A 456 15.44 -16.18 4.48
C HIS A 456 16.44 -15.03 4.59
N ILE A 457 17.31 -15.13 5.57
CA ILE A 457 18.41 -14.21 5.74
C ILE A 457 19.51 -14.53 4.71
N VAL A 458 20.05 -13.49 4.08
CA VAL A 458 21.21 -13.62 3.18
C VAL A 458 22.46 -13.85 3.99
N GLY A 459 23.17 -14.93 3.73
CA GLY A 459 24.37 -15.30 4.49
C GLY A 459 25.46 -14.24 4.41
N ILE A 460 26.06 -13.93 5.56
CA ILE A 460 27.24 -13.06 5.68
C ILE A 460 28.47 -13.97 5.83
N GLU A 461 29.44 -13.86 4.93
CA GLU A 461 30.68 -14.63 5.00
C GLU A 461 31.51 -14.21 6.21
N GLN A 462 32.01 -15.20 6.95
CA GLN A 462 32.94 -14.98 8.06
C GLN A 462 34.29 -14.45 7.54
N THR A 463 34.91 -13.62 8.35
CA THR A 463 36.25 -13.07 8.05
C THR A 463 37.33 -14.00 8.53
N GLN A 464 38.60 -13.81 8.07
CA GLN A 464 39.73 -14.42 8.71
C GLN A 464 39.86 -13.92 10.16
N PRO A 465 39.80 -14.79 11.18
CA PRO A 465 39.78 -14.37 12.56
C PRO A 465 41.03 -13.58 12.96
N ALA A 466 40.83 -12.52 13.74
CA ALA A 466 41.91 -11.72 14.29
C ALA A 466 42.18 -12.13 15.75
N THR A 467 43.48 -12.28 16.09
CA THR A 467 43.91 -12.62 17.46
C THR A 467 44.06 -11.40 18.36
N GLN A 468 44.15 -10.22 17.76
CA GLN A 468 44.23 -8.91 18.44
C GLN A 468 43.25 -7.93 17.80
N ALA A 469 42.78 -6.95 18.58
CA ALA A 469 41.91 -5.93 18.09
C ALA A 469 42.56 -5.13 16.94
N PRO A 470 41.96 -5.10 15.73
CA PRO A 470 42.42 -4.19 14.69
C PRO A 470 42.27 -2.73 15.13
N ASP A 471 43.07 -1.86 14.54
CA ASP A 471 43.03 -0.42 14.83
C ASP A 471 41.59 0.14 14.67
N GLY A 472 41.16 0.90 15.66
CA GLY A 472 39.80 1.51 15.67
C GLY A 472 38.65 0.56 15.98
N MET A 473 38.94 -0.72 16.30
CA MET A 473 37.93 -1.70 16.68
C MET A 473 37.94 -2.01 18.18
N ILE A 474 36.77 -2.35 18.69
CA ILE A 474 36.55 -2.75 20.09
C ILE A 474 36.24 -4.25 20.11
N ARG A 475 36.88 -4.98 21.05
CA ARG A 475 36.51 -6.36 21.28
C ARG A 475 35.22 -6.48 22.05
N ILE A 476 34.28 -7.24 21.50
CA ILE A 476 33.06 -7.65 22.17
C ILE A 476 33.26 -9.09 22.67
N PRO A 477 33.11 -9.32 23.98
CA PRO A 477 33.32 -10.65 24.55
C PRO A 477 32.20 -11.60 24.11
N ALA A 478 32.51 -12.91 24.07
CA ALA A 478 31.48 -13.93 23.84
C ALA A 478 30.40 -13.90 24.92
N ALA A 479 29.17 -14.17 24.53
CA ALA A 479 28.03 -14.27 25.43
C ALA A 479 27.30 -15.61 25.23
N LYS A 480 27.07 -16.35 26.33
CA LYS A 480 26.36 -17.64 26.27
C LYS A 480 24.84 -17.53 26.31
N ASN A 481 24.32 -16.43 26.82
CA ASN A 481 22.93 -16.27 27.14
C ASN A 481 22.43 -14.86 26.75
N PHE A 482 22.82 -14.38 25.59
CA PHE A 482 22.26 -13.12 25.07
C PHE A 482 20.81 -13.34 24.69
N VAL A 483 19.93 -12.40 25.05
CA VAL A 483 18.56 -12.37 24.60
C VAL A 483 18.46 -11.30 23.52
N PHE A 484 18.38 -11.75 22.29
CA PHE A 484 18.04 -10.90 21.16
C PHE A 484 16.54 -10.67 21.19
N ALA A 485 16.11 -9.43 21.40
CA ALA A 485 14.70 -9.06 21.39
C ALA A 485 14.55 -7.75 20.62
N VAL A 486 13.73 -7.78 19.57
CA VAL A 486 13.56 -6.63 18.67
C VAL A 486 12.14 -6.57 18.11
N ASN A 487 11.69 -5.35 17.79
CA ASN A 487 10.40 -5.06 17.21
C ASN A 487 10.58 -4.31 15.90
N GLY A 488 9.88 -4.74 14.86
CA GLY A 488 9.74 -4.00 13.61
C GLY A 488 8.84 -2.78 13.81
N ILE A 489 9.29 -1.61 13.39
CA ILE A 489 8.64 -0.35 13.70
C ILE A 489 7.96 0.34 12.52
N GLU A 490 8.29 -0.04 11.29
CA GLU A 490 7.73 0.53 10.06
C GLU A 490 6.58 -0.30 9.50
N ILE A 491 5.81 -0.92 10.38
CA ILE A 491 4.74 -1.82 9.99
C ILE A 491 3.41 -1.27 10.48
N GLU A 492 2.57 -0.93 9.57
CA GLU A 492 1.20 -0.52 9.84
C GLU A 492 0.33 -1.72 10.26
N GLY A 493 -0.75 -1.43 10.98
CA GLY A 493 -1.73 -2.42 11.40
C GLY A 493 -1.39 -3.12 12.71
N GLY A 494 -2.30 -3.99 13.16
CA GLY A 494 -2.22 -4.71 14.43
C GLY A 494 -1.69 -6.14 14.33
N ASN A 495 -1.35 -6.61 13.12
CA ASN A 495 -0.89 -7.97 12.89
C ASN A 495 0.54 -8.16 13.40
N ASP A 496 0.84 -9.35 13.94
CA ASP A 496 2.19 -9.77 14.29
C ASP A 496 2.74 -10.74 13.24
N ILE A 497 2.00 -11.80 12.93
CA ILE A 497 2.42 -12.86 11.99
C ILE A 497 2.20 -12.45 10.54
N GLY A 498 3.18 -12.80 9.69
CA GLY A 498 3.18 -12.51 8.26
C GLY A 498 3.60 -11.09 7.91
N VAL A 499 4.20 -10.39 8.86
CA VAL A 499 4.70 -9.03 8.69
C VAL A 499 6.17 -8.95 9.12
N ASP A 500 6.88 -7.92 8.68
CA ASP A 500 8.29 -7.69 8.91
C ASP A 500 9.22 -8.79 8.35
N VAL A 501 10.22 -9.28 9.11
CA VAL A 501 11.20 -10.28 8.67
C VAL A 501 11.06 -11.58 9.41
N GLN A 502 11.70 -12.65 8.88
CA GLN A 502 11.75 -13.97 9.51
C GLN A 502 13.19 -14.36 9.79
N TYR A 503 13.57 -14.41 11.05
CA TYR A 503 14.87 -14.94 11.46
C TYR A 503 14.88 -16.47 11.37
N PRO A 504 16.07 -17.10 11.34
CA PRO A 504 16.18 -18.57 11.22
C PRO A 504 15.52 -19.38 12.34
N TRP A 505 15.24 -18.76 13.47
CA TRP A 505 14.55 -19.39 14.61
C TRP A 505 13.05 -19.11 14.67
N ASP A 506 12.53 -18.26 13.78
CA ASP A 506 11.10 -17.93 13.71
C ASP A 506 10.38 -18.92 12.81
N ASP A 507 9.15 -19.25 13.17
CA ASP A 507 8.26 -20.09 12.37
C ASP A 507 7.53 -19.32 11.26
N ALA A 508 7.56 -17.97 11.31
CA ALA A 508 6.94 -17.06 10.35
C ALA A 508 7.63 -15.69 10.38
N PRO A 509 7.52 -14.89 9.31
CA PRO A 509 7.79 -13.45 9.40
C PRO A 509 6.91 -12.83 10.48
N ARG A 510 7.47 -12.00 11.35
CA ARG A 510 6.71 -11.39 12.46
C ARG A 510 7.27 -10.06 12.92
N ARG A 511 6.43 -9.27 13.57
CA ARG A 511 6.82 -7.95 14.10
C ARG A 511 7.69 -8.05 15.35
N HIS A 512 7.40 -9.02 16.21
CA HIS A 512 8.03 -9.15 17.51
C HIS A 512 8.91 -10.40 17.55
N HIS A 513 10.19 -10.20 17.79
CA HIS A 513 11.18 -11.26 17.85
C HIS A 513 11.75 -11.36 19.25
N SER A 514 11.98 -12.57 19.73
CA SER A 514 12.70 -12.83 20.96
C SER A 514 13.38 -14.20 20.89
N HIS A 515 14.70 -14.21 20.96
CA HIS A 515 15.49 -15.44 20.89
C HIS A 515 16.68 -15.39 21.83
N LYS A 516 16.86 -16.48 22.62
CA LYS A 516 18.03 -16.64 23.47
C LYS A 516 19.12 -17.36 22.69
N MET A 517 20.30 -16.75 22.57
CA MET A 517 21.37 -17.26 21.73
C MET A 517 22.75 -17.14 22.36
N GLN A 518 23.68 -17.85 21.80
CA GLN A 518 25.11 -17.67 22.05
C GLN A 518 25.69 -16.75 20.98
N ILE A 519 26.52 -15.81 21.38
CA ILE A 519 27.28 -14.96 20.45
C ILE A 519 28.78 -15.24 20.73
N GLU A 520 29.51 -15.54 19.68
CA GLU A 520 30.96 -15.67 19.75
C GLU A 520 31.62 -14.30 19.93
N SER A 521 32.87 -14.26 20.39
CA SER A 521 33.56 -12.98 20.48
C SER A 521 33.90 -12.44 19.10
N PHE A 522 33.80 -11.12 18.94
CA PHE A 522 34.12 -10.43 17.69
C PHE A 522 34.70 -9.05 17.98
N TYR A 523 35.20 -8.40 16.95
CA TYR A 523 35.61 -6.99 16.99
C TYR A 523 34.59 -6.17 16.20
N VAL A 524 34.22 -5.00 16.73
CA VAL A 524 33.32 -4.04 16.06
C VAL A 524 34.01 -2.70 15.89
N ASP A 525 33.80 -2.02 14.78
CA ASP A 525 34.28 -0.66 14.60
C ASP A 525 33.72 0.25 15.72
N LYS A 526 34.61 0.98 16.40
CA LYS A 526 34.18 1.91 17.48
C LYS A 526 33.19 2.93 17.00
N PHE A 527 33.34 3.40 15.78
CA PHE A 527 32.51 4.39 15.10
C PHE A 527 31.91 3.83 13.81
N PRO A 528 30.85 4.42 13.26
CA PRO A 528 30.48 4.22 11.85
C PRO A 528 31.65 4.57 10.94
N VAL A 529 31.72 3.93 9.77
CA VAL A 529 32.77 4.22 8.77
C VAL A 529 32.69 5.68 8.35
N THR A 530 33.82 6.39 8.46
CA THR A 530 33.89 7.83 8.16
C THR A 530 34.20 8.11 6.69
N ASN A 531 33.93 9.35 6.24
CA ASN A 531 34.30 9.80 4.89
C ASN A 531 35.81 9.59 4.61
N LYS A 532 36.67 9.90 5.59
CA LYS A 532 38.11 9.69 5.46
C LYS A 532 38.47 8.20 5.22
N GLN A 533 37.85 7.28 5.95
CA GLN A 533 38.09 5.86 5.79
C GLN A 533 37.56 5.35 4.45
N PHE A 534 36.38 5.79 4.04
CA PHE A 534 35.79 5.40 2.76
C PHE A 534 36.62 5.95 1.58
N LYS A 535 37.15 7.18 1.71
CA LYS A 535 38.09 7.77 0.72
C LYS A 535 39.34 6.90 0.54
N ALA A 536 39.92 6.41 1.65
CA ALA A 536 41.09 5.53 1.58
C ALA A 536 40.78 4.22 0.82
N PHE A 537 39.58 3.67 0.96
CA PHE A 537 39.11 2.53 0.17
C PHE A 537 39.05 2.88 -1.33
N LEU A 538 38.41 4.00 -1.69
CA LEU A 538 38.29 4.41 -3.09
C LEU A 538 39.67 4.60 -3.72
N ASP A 539 40.61 5.26 -3.00
CA ASP A 539 41.96 5.54 -3.50
C ASP A 539 42.79 4.24 -3.68
N ALA A 540 42.55 3.24 -2.80
CA ALA A 540 43.33 1.99 -2.83
C ALA A 540 42.90 1.04 -3.95
N VAL A 541 41.59 0.96 -4.28
CA VAL A 541 41.08 -0.06 -5.22
C VAL A 541 40.33 0.53 -6.42
N HIS A 542 40.21 1.86 -6.49
CA HIS A 542 39.48 2.56 -7.55
C HIS A 542 38.07 2.01 -7.73
N TYR A 543 37.37 1.82 -6.60
CA TYR A 543 36.02 1.27 -6.61
C TYR A 543 35.06 2.19 -7.36
N HIS A 544 34.31 1.60 -8.28
CA HIS A 544 33.20 2.23 -9.01
C HIS A 544 32.01 1.27 -8.99
N PRO A 545 30.86 1.67 -8.42
CA PRO A 545 29.67 0.84 -8.48
C PRO A 545 29.15 0.76 -9.92
N ALA A 546 28.46 -0.34 -10.24
CA ALA A 546 27.86 -0.51 -11.57
C ALA A 546 26.70 0.48 -11.85
N ASP A 547 26.01 0.91 -10.78
CA ASP A 547 25.04 2.00 -10.77
C ASP A 547 25.61 3.09 -9.85
N ASP A 548 26.05 4.21 -10.42
CA ASP A 548 26.69 5.31 -9.72
C ASP A 548 25.73 6.45 -9.35
N HIS A 549 24.44 6.38 -9.73
CA HIS A 549 23.47 7.39 -9.37
C HIS A 549 23.34 7.50 -7.85
N ASN A 550 23.43 8.71 -7.34
CA ASN A 550 23.49 9.04 -5.92
C ASN A 550 24.72 8.50 -5.15
N PHE A 551 25.67 7.81 -5.81
CA PHE A 551 26.87 7.36 -5.12
C PHE A 551 27.68 8.55 -4.63
N LEU A 552 27.83 8.63 -3.29
CA LEU A 552 28.54 9.71 -2.62
C LEU A 552 28.05 11.12 -3.07
N ARG A 553 26.73 11.28 -3.15
CA ARG A 553 26.06 12.49 -3.72
C ARG A 553 26.56 13.81 -3.14
N ASP A 554 27.00 13.83 -1.87
CA ASP A 554 27.52 15.02 -1.21
C ASP A 554 29.00 15.31 -1.57
N TRP A 555 29.69 14.38 -2.24
CA TRP A 555 31.07 14.56 -2.63
C TRP A 555 31.19 15.31 -3.95
N LYS A 556 32.28 16.06 -4.11
CA LYS A 556 32.63 16.77 -5.35
C LYS A 556 34.03 16.41 -5.79
N ASP A 557 34.19 16.14 -7.09
CA ASP A 557 35.49 15.79 -7.68
C ASP A 557 36.23 14.67 -6.93
N GLY A 558 35.48 13.64 -6.48
CA GLY A 558 36.00 12.50 -5.73
C GLY A 558 36.44 12.82 -4.29
N ASN A 559 36.01 13.96 -3.72
CA ASN A 559 36.32 14.36 -2.35
C ASN A 559 35.05 14.74 -1.57
N TYR A 560 35.05 14.40 -0.28
CA TYR A 560 34.01 14.81 0.65
C TYR A 560 34.11 16.31 0.97
N PRO A 561 33.04 16.96 1.46
CA PRO A 561 33.06 18.36 1.87
C PRO A 561 34.15 18.65 2.92
N ALA A 562 34.74 19.84 2.88
CA ALA A 562 35.75 20.25 3.86
C ALA A 562 35.18 20.14 5.29
N GLY A 563 35.94 19.53 6.20
CA GLY A 563 35.55 19.30 7.59
C GLY A 563 34.61 18.10 7.78
N TRP A 564 34.41 17.24 6.75
CA TRP A 564 33.61 16.03 6.88
C TRP A 564 34.46 14.76 7.10
N ASP A 565 35.74 14.88 7.35
CA ASP A 565 36.65 13.73 7.52
C ASP A 565 36.14 12.71 8.54
N ASN A 566 35.69 13.21 9.70
CA ASN A 566 35.20 12.42 10.83
C ASN A 566 33.68 12.21 10.86
N LYS A 567 32.97 12.66 9.85
CA LYS A 567 31.54 12.36 9.72
C LYS A 567 31.34 10.97 9.09
N PRO A 568 30.28 10.23 9.47
CA PRO A 568 29.91 9.00 8.78
C PRO A 568 29.80 9.22 7.26
N VAL A 569 30.27 8.27 6.49
CA VAL A 569 29.98 8.24 5.05
C VAL A 569 28.51 7.93 4.84
N THR A 570 27.87 8.68 3.95
CA THR A 570 26.47 8.53 3.56
C THR A 570 26.37 8.43 2.04
N TRP A 571 25.16 8.21 1.52
CA TRP A 571 24.91 7.95 0.10
C TRP A 571 25.68 6.72 -0.39
N VAL A 572 25.68 5.69 0.43
CA VAL A 572 26.27 4.36 0.16
C VAL A 572 25.18 3.29 0.29
N SER A 573 25.07 2.42 -0.71
CA SER A 573 24.15 1.27 -0.69
C SER A 573 24.70 0.14 0.18
N LEU A 574 23.87 -0.88 0.39
CA LEU A 574 24.29 -2.12 1.05
C LEU A 574 25.46 -2.80 0.30
N GLU A 575 25.44 -2.75 -1.04
CA GLU A 575 26.51 -3.29 -1.88
C GLU A 575 27.81 -2.49 -1.72
N ASP A 576 27.74 -1.15 -1.67
CA ASP A 576 28.90 -0.28 -1.45
C ASP A 576 29.52 -0.56 -0.06
N ALA A 577 28.68 -0.72 0.96
CA ALA A 577 29.11 -1.05 2.32
C ALA A 577 29.81 -2.44 2.39
N ARG A 578 29.25 -3.43 1.69
CA ARG A 578 29.85 -4.76 1.58
C ARG A 578 31.20 -4.73 0.84
N ALA A 579 31.31 -3.93 -0.22
CA ALA A 579 32.55 -3.78 -0.97
C ALA A 579 33.67 -3.17 -0.08
N TYR A 580 33.34 -2.12 0.66
CA TYR A 580 34.27 -1.55 1.66
C TYR A 580 34.68 -2.58 2.72
N ALA A 581 33.69 -3.25 3.32
CA ALA A 581 33.95 -4.22 4.38
C ALA A 581 34.89 -5.35 3.89
N LYS A 582 34.64 -5.88 2.70
CA LYS A 582 35.49 -6.91 2.07
C LYS A 582 36.92 -6.42 1.84
N TRP A 583 37.12 -5.20 1.33
CA TRP A 583 38.42 -4.60 1.15
C TRP A 583 39.18 -4.47 2.48
N ALA A 584 38.46 -4.02 3.53
CA ALA A 584 39.02 -3.87 4.86
C ALA A 584 39.29 -5.22 5.60
N GLY A 585 38.97 -6.35 4.96
CA GLY A 585 39.06 -7.66 5.59
C GLY A 585 38.06 -7.84 6.74
N LYS A 586 36.93 -7.15 6.66
CA LYS A 586 35.83 -7.09 7.61
C LYS A 586 34.53 -7.57 6.94
N ARG A 587 33.44 -7.58 7.70
CA ARG A 587 32.07 -7.82 7.21
C ARG A 587 31.07 -6.87 7.88
N LEU A 588 29.87 -6.79 7.37
CA LEU A 588 28.78 -6.13 8.09
C LEU A 588 28.38 -6.97 9.30
N PRO A 589 27.86 -6.34 10.37
CA PRO A 589 27.35 -7.07 11.52
C PRO A 589 26.04 -7.77 11.20
N HIS A 590 25.80 -8.92 11.82
CA HIS A 590 24.45 -9.38 12.04
C HIS A 590 23.71 -8.44 12.99
N GLU A 591 22.40 -8.36 12.88
CA GLU A 591 21.61 -7.46 13.71
C GLU A 591 21.74 -7.76 15.21
N TRP A 592 21.81 -9.03 15.59
CA TRP A 592 22.04 -9.45 16.98
C TRP A 592 23.44 -9.12 17.50
N GLU A 593 24.47 -9.12 16.64
CA GLU A 593 25.82 -8.65 16.99
C GLU A 593 25.81 -7.13 17.24
N TRP A 594 25.13 -6.40 16.35
CA TRP A 594 24.95 -4.96 16.49
C TRP A 594 24.24 -4.62 17.81
N GLN A 595 23.11 -5.31 18.09
CA GLN A 595 22.36 -5.10 19.31
C GLN A 595 23.18 -5.44 20.56
N TYR A 596 23.89 -6.56 20.57
CA TYR A 596 24.72 -6.94 21.70
C TYR A 596 25.85 -5.92 21.95
N ALA A 597 26.52 -5.44 20.90
CA ALA A 597 27.55 -4.40 21.00
C ALA A 597 27.00 -3.07 21.58
N ALA A 598 25.74 -2.76 21.28
CA ALA A 598 25.07 -1.57 21.77
C ALA A 598 24.50 -1.69 23.19
N GLN A 599 23.93 -2.85 23.51
CA GLN A 599 23.11 -3.08 24.70
C GLN A 599 23.87 -3.75 25.85
N GLY A 600 24.85 -4.59 25.57
CA GLY A 600 25.42 -5.50 26.55
C GLY A 600 24.46 -6.64 26.90
N LEU A 601 24.49 -7.08 28.17
CA LEU A 601 23.67 -8.21 28.66
C LEU A 601 22.49 -7.80 29.57
N ASP A 602 22.37 -6.53 29.88
CA ASP A 602 21.39 -6.05 30.88
C ASP A 602 20.05 -5.61 30.27
N GLY A 603 19.87 -5.70 28.96
CA GLY A 603 18.61 -5.40 28.29
C GLY A 603 18.23 -3.92 28.30
N ARG A 604 19.21 -3.03 28.43
CA ARG A 604 18.99 -1.57 28.41
C ARG A 604 18.35 -1.08 27.11
N VAL A 605 17.56 -0.02 27.24
CA VAL A 605 16.80 0.57 26.12
C VAL A 605 17.69 1.40 25.19
N TYR A 606 18.68 2.10 25.74
CA TYR A 606 19.65 2.93 25.02
C TYR A 606 21.08 2.52 25.40
N PRO A 607 22.10 2.86 24.63
CA PRO A 607 23.49 2.49 24.95
C PRO A 607 23.93 2.92 26.34
N TRP A 608 23.43 4.03 26.85
CA TRP A 608 23.75 4.62 28.16
C TRP A 608 22.81 4.24 29.32
N GLY A 609 21.77 3.45 29.08
CA GLY A 609 20.80 3.01 30.10
C GLY A 609 19.35 3.03 29.64
N ASN A 610 18.40 3.20 30.56
CA ASN A 610 16.96 3.10 30.23
C ASN A 610 16.26 4.44 30.00
N ASP A 611 16.86 5.54 30.46
CA ASP A 611 16.29 6.86 30.34
C ASP A 611 16.88 7.61 29.13
N TRP A 612 16.00 8.28 28.38
CA TRP A 612 16.42 9.13 27.27
C TRP A 612 17.30 10.30 27.71
N ARG A 613 18.34 10.65 26.95
CA ARG A 613 19.25 11.77 27.19
C ARG A 613 19.53 12.53 25.90
N ASP A 614 18.92 13.69 25.73
CA ASP A 614 19.11 14.56 24.56
C ASP A 614 20.59 14.95 24.31
N SER A 615 21.40 15.02 25.35
CA SER A 615 22.81 15.37 25.26
C SER A 615 23.69 14.25 24.70
N CYS A 616 23.18 13.04 24.57
CA CYS A 616 23.96 11.85 24.15
C CYS A 616 23.74 11.45 22.68
N VAL A 617 22.95 12.21 21.95
CA VAL A 617 22.65 11.98 20.52
C VAL A 617 22.62 13.32 19.77
N PRO A 618 22.87 13.34 18.45
CA PRO A 618 22.63 14.50 17.63
C PRO A 618 21.14 14.92 17.72
N GLN A 619 20.88 16.23 17.74
CA GLN A 619 19.51 16.71 17.58
C GLN A 619 18.99 16.36 16.19
N GLN A 620 17.76 15.84 16.14
CA GLN A 620 17.09 15.59 14.88
C GLN A 620 16.72 16.91 14.20
N GLU A 621 16.92 16.96 12.91
CA GLU A 621 16.61 18.10 12.07
C GLU A 621 15.40 17.83 11.20
N HIS A 622 14.62 18.88 10.91
CA HIS A 622 13.39 18.83 10.15
C HIS A 622 13.49 19.60 8.84
N GLY A 623 12.77 19.13 7.84
CA GLY A 623 12.49 19.88 6.63
C GLY A 623 13.75 20.28 5.86
N HIS A 624 13.78 21.56 5.46
CA HIS A 624 14.80 22.06 4.53
C HIS A 624 16.13 22.47 5.21
N ASP A 625 16.18 22.52 6.52
CA ASP A 625 17.37 22.97 7.28
C ASP A 625 18.37 21.82 7.53
N LEU A 626 18.51 20.96 6.55
CA LEU A 626 19.35 19.78 6.67
C LEU A 626 20.83 20.10 6.73
N ARG A 627 21.52 19.63 7.77
CA ARG A 627 22.97 19.84 7.98
C ARG A 627 23.83 18.62 7.72
N GLY A 628 23.23 17.44 7.64
CA GLY A 628 23.93 16.18 7.54
C GLY A 628 24.38 15.61 8.89
N PRO A 629 25.12 14.50 8.89
CA PRO A 629 25.58 13.86 10.11
C PRO A 629 26.59 14.69 10.88
N THR A 630 26.73 14.41 12.18
CA THR A 630 27.77 14.97 13.05
C THR A 630 29.05 14.14 13.00
N ASP A 631 30.13 14.66 13.57
CA ASP A 631 31.36 13.90 13.78
C ASP A 631 31.11 12.72 14.72
N VAL A 632 31.75 11.58 14.45
CA VAL A 632 31.50 10.31 15.14
C VAL A 632 31.92 10.28 16.61
N ASP A 633 32.62 11.26 17.10
CA ASP A 633 33.06 11.41 18.49
C ASP A 633 32.34 12.57 19.23
N ALA A 634 31.35 13.18 18.61
CA ALA A 634 30.70 14.38 19.14
C ALA A 634 29.92 14.14 20.43
N PHE A 635 29.42 12.93 20.67
CA PHE A 635 28.55 12.58 21.80
C PHE A 635 29.12 11.46 22.69
N PRO A 636 30.19 11.72 23.49
CA PRO A 636 30.85 10.68 24.31
C PRO A 636 29.92 9.96 25.30
N CYS A 637 28.89 10.62 25.80
CA CYS A 637 27.91 10.01 26.70
C CYS A 637 26.97 9.00 26.02
N GLY A 638 26.98 8.94 24.66
CA GLY A 638 26.26 7.96 23.85
C GLY A 638 26.96 6.61 23.73
N ALA A 639 28.11 6.43 24.40
CA ALA A 639 28.86 5.19 24.35
C ALA A 639 28.08 4.00 24.91
N SER A 640 28.20 2.85 24.27
CA SER A 640 27.70 1.57 24.78
C SER A 640 28.50 1.07 26.01
N PRO A 641 28.05 0.03 26.74
CA PRO A 641 28.82 -0.57 27.83
C PRO A 641 30.24 -0.99 27.45
N PHE A 642 30.48 -1.31 26.19
CA PHE A 642 31.77 -1.68 25.64
C PHE A 642 32.55 -0.49 25.08
N GLY A 643 31.99 0.71 25.06
CA GLY A 643 32.61 1.91 24.51
C GLY A 643 32.39 2.11 23.01
N VAL A 644 31.47 1.37 22.39
CA VAL A 644 31.08 1.56 20.99
C VAL A 644 30.21 2.82 20.88
N MET A 645 30.51 3.70 19.94
CA MET A 645 29.88 5.00 19.77
C MET A 645 28.86 4.99 18.65
N ASP A 646 27.94 5.99 18.66
CA ASP A 646 26.94 6.19 17.61
C ASP A 646 26.08 4.94 17.33
N MET A 647 25.69 4.25 18.40
CA MET A 647 24.73 3.16 18.32
C MET A 647 23.28 3.65 18.36
N THR A 648 23.10 4.95 18.58
CA THR A 648 21.79 5.63 18.56
C THR A 648 21.95 7.02 17.96
N GLY A 649 21.18 7.32 16.94
CA GLY A 649 21.23 8.59 16.19
C GLY A 649 22.36 8.64 15.15
N ASN A 650 22.61 9.83 14.64
CA ASN A 650 23.59 10.17 13.62
C ASN A 650 23.23 9.59 12.25
N VAL A 651 23.51 8.32 11.97
CA VAL A 651 23.10 7.65 10.72
C VAL A 651 22.50 6.28 11.00
N TRP A 652 21.52 5.88 10.19
CA TRP A 652 21.08 4.50 10.12
C TRP A 652 22.22 3.60 9.66
N GLN A 653 22.26 2.37 10.15
CA GLN A 653 23.36 1.43 9.90
C GLN A 653 22.84 0.15 9.29
N TRP A 654 23.41 -0.21 8.13
CA TRP A 654 23.14 -1.47 7.44
C TRP A 654 23.52 -2.67 8.29
N THR A 655 22.66 -3.68 8.36
CA THR A 655 22.92 -4.99 8.95
C THR A 655 22.50 -6.12 7.99
N ASP A 656 21.64 -7.02 8.41
CA ASP A 656 21.23 -8.19 7.66
C ASP A 656 20.30 -7.84 6.48
N GLU A 657 20.38 -8.66 5.45
CA GLU A 657 19.46 -8.65 4.31
C GLU A 657 18.57 -9.89 4.37
N PHE A 658 17.28 -9.69 4.11
CA PHE A 658 16.26 -10.72 4.03
C PHE A 658 15.64 -10.76 2.63
N GLN A 659 15.28 -11.96 2.18
CA GLN A 659 14.66 -12.17 0.87
C GLN A 659 13.52 -13.18 0.95
N ASP A 660 12.51 -12.94 0.15
CA ASP A 660 11.50 -13.92 -0.28
C ASP A 660 11.26 -13.79 -1.79
N GLU A 661 10.22 -14.40 -2.32
CA GLU A 661 9.92 -14.33 -3.75
C GLU A 661 9.58 -12.91 -4.21
N HIS A 662 8.96 -12.10 -3.36
CA HIS A 662 8.49 -10.76 -3.67
C HIS A 662 9.30 -9.65 -3.01
N THR A 663 10.00 -9.93 -1.92
CA THR A 663 10.65 -8.90 -1.12
C THR A 663 12.15 -9.10 -1.03
N ARG A 664 12.89 -8.00 -1.19
CA ARG A 664 14.29 -7.84 -0.81
C ARG A 664 14.39 -6.66 0.14
N ALA A 665 14.83 -6.91 1.36
CA ALA A 665 14.89 -5.87 2.39
C ALA A 665 16.18 -5.98 3.20
N ALA A 666 16.67 -4.85 3.71
CA ALA A 666 17.73 -4.81 4.70
C ALA A 666 17.21 -4.25 6.02
N ILE A 667 17.77 -4.73 7.11
CA ILE A 667 17.48 -4.17 8.43
C ILE A 667 18.44 -3.02 8.72
N LEU A 668 17.86 -1.93 9.19
CA LEU A 668 18.56 -0.72 9.61
C LEU A 668 18.46 -0.54 11.12
N ARG A 669 19.58 -0.12 11.74
CA ARG A 669 19.68 0.08 13.17
C ARG A 669 20.14 1.49 13.54
N GLY A 670 19.75 1.93 14.73
CA GLY A 670 20.27 3.12 15.40
C GLY A 670 19.55 4.43 15.11
N GLY A 671 18.80 4.51 14.02
CA GLY A 671 18.16 5.78 13.60
C GLY A 671 19.15 6.81 13.03
N GLY A 672 18.62 7.84 12.41
CA GLY A 672 19.40 8.90 11.76
C GLY A 672 19.17 10.28 12.39
N TYR A 673 19.91 11.28 11.87
CA TYR A 673 19.81 12.67 12.28
C TYR A 673 18.57 13.40 11.72
N TYR A 674 17.94 12.85 10.70
CA TYR A 674 16.77 13.43 10.05
C TYR A 674 15.48 12.99 10.75
N ARG A 675 14.60 13.97 10.96
CA ARG A 675 13.23 13.72 11.41
C ARG A 675 12.28 14.33 10.40
N PRO A 676 11.46 13.53 9.69
CA PRO A 676 10.50 14.06 8.75
C PRO A 676 9.46 14.92 9.45
N ALA A 677 9.05 16.01 8.79
CA ALA A 677 7.90 16.78 9.18
C ALA A 677 6.65 16.11 8.63
N GLY A 678 5.67 15.83 9.46
CA GLY A 678 4.40 15.26 9.01
C GLY A 678 3.93 14.05 9.80
N SER A 679 3.55 12.99 9.12
CA SER A 679 2.94 11.83 9.73
C SER A 679 3.84 11.15 10.78
N ARG A 680 3.27 10.86 11.94
CA ARG A 680 3.95 10.09 12.99
C ARG A 680 3.83 8.58 12.79
N TRP A 681 3.10 8.14 11.78
CA TRP A 681 2.81 6.74 11.52
C TRP A 681 4.01 5.97 11.00
N TYR A 682 4.84 6.65 10.20
CA TYR A 682 5.87 6.03 9.38
C TYR A 682 7.28 6.40 9.83
N PHE A 683 7.44 7.09 10.98
CA PHE A 683 8.70 7.73 11.30
C PHE A 683 9.21 7.33 12.66
N PRO A 684 9.56 6.07 12.76
CA PRO A 684 10.31 5.62 13.89
C PRO A 684 11.67 6.27 13.82
N SER A 685 12.12 6.72 14.94
CA SER A 685 13.53 7.06 15.06
C SER A 685 14.40 5.83 15.26
N ALA A 686 13.83 4.68 15.61
CA ALA A 686 14.52 3.43 16.02
C ALA A 686 15.72 3.70 16.94
N TYR A 687 15.56 4.64 17.86
CA TYR A 687 16.60 5.00 18.81
C TYR A 687 16.72 4.01 19.95
N ARG A 688 15.65 3.26 20.19
CA ARG A 688 15.66 2.17 21.13
C ARG A 688 16.41 0.96 20.57
N LEU A 689 17.17 0.29 21.43
CA LEU A 689 17.96 -0.89 21.03
C LEU A 689 17.10 -2.15 20.83
N ASP A 690 15.82 -2.09 21.15
CA ASP A 690 14.82 -3.14 20.90
C ASP A 690 13.90 -2.81 19.69
N GLU A 691 14.33 -1.89 18.82
CA GLU A 691 13.61 -1.49 17.61
C GLU A 691 14.50 -1.53 16.39
N HIS A 692 13.94 -1.89 15.23
CA HIS A 692 14.62 -1.81 13.95
C HIS A 692 13.72 -1.25 12.85
N GLY A 693 14.35 -0.70 11.80
CA GLY A 693 13.70 -0.32 10.55
C GLY A 693 13.95 -1.35 9.47
N LYS A 694 12.92 -1.63 8.66
CA LYS A 694 13.01 -2.48 7.47
C LYS A 694 13.07 -1.60 6.23
N TYR A 695 14.16 -1.67 5.48
CA TYR A 695 14.37 -0.88 4.27
C TYR A 695 14.22 -1.74 3.03
N LEU A 696 13.24 -1.43 2.18
CA LEU A 696 13.03 -2.18 0.94
C LEU A 696 14.10 -1.82 -0.09
N LEU A 697 14.73 -2.85 -0.65
CA LEU A 697 15.79 -2.71 -1.62
C LEU A 697 15.26 -2.95 -3.04
N ILE A 698 15.57 -2.03 -3.95
CA ILE A 698 15.30 -2.19 -5.38
C ILE A 698 16.59 -2.13 -6.19
N GLY A 699 17.37 -1.08 -5.99
CA GLY A 699 18.63 -0.87 -6.69
C GLY A 699 19.41 0.28 -6.08
N PRO A 700 20.76 0.29 -6.23
CA PRO A 700 21.63 1.24 -5.56
C PRO A 700 21.26 2.71 -5.76
N SER A 701 20.74 3.10 -6.92
CA SER A 701 20.31 4.47 -7.21
C SER A 701 19.27 4.99 -6.21
N LYS A 702 18.29 4.16 -5.86
CA LYS A 702 17.25 4.52 -4.88
C LYS A 702 17.65 4.16 -3.46
N ASP A 703 18.41 3.06 -3.27
CA ASP A 703 18.75 2.55 -1.94
C ASP A 703 19.77 3.43 -1.21
N ARG A 704 20.49 4.32 -1.89
CA ARG A 704 21.40 5.30 -1.29
C ARG A 704 20.65 6.50 -0.74
N ALA A 705 20.95 6.89 0.50
CA ALA A 705 20.36 8.07 1.12
C ALA A 705 21.38 8.81 2.00
N GLY A 706 21.13 10.11 2.23
CA GLY A 706 22.00 10.95 3.07
C GLY A 706 21.96 10.62 4.55
N THR A 707 21.05 9.74 4.97
CA THR A 707 20.87 9.29 6.34
C THR A 707 21.38 7.87 6.60
N LEU A 708 21.82 7.17 5.55
CA LEU A 708 22.29 5.78 5.63
C LEU A 708 23.81 5.70 5.62
N GLY A 709 24.35 5.01 6.62
CA GLY A 709 25.75 4.68 6.75
C GLY A 709 25.91 3.23 7.22
N PHE A 710 27.09 2.88 7.74
CA PHE A 710 27.36 1.52 8.20
C PHE A 710 28.57 1.48 9.13
N ARG A 711 28.71 0.34 9.83
CA ARG A 711 29.94 -0.06 10.53
C ARG A 711 30.27 -1.49 10.21
N CYS A 712 31.51 -1.89 10.46
CA CYS A 712 31.95 -3.25 10.19
C CYS A 712 32.28 -4.00 11.48
N VAL A 713 32.26 -5.32 11.35
CA VAL A 713 32.75 -6.26 12.36
C VAL A 713 33.84 -7.17 11.76
N LYS A 714 34.63 -7.78 12.63
CA LYS A 714 35.63 -8.78 12.30
C LYS A 714 35.58 -9.90 13.32
N ASP A 715 35.67 -11.14 12.84
CA ASP A 715 35.63 -12.31 13.72
C ASP A 715 36.87 -12.37 14.58
N ALA A 716 36.75 -12.79 15.85
CA ALA A 716 37.84 -12.94 16.77
C ALA A 716 38.32 -14.39 16.76
N GLY A 717 39.67 -14.58 16.84
CA GLY A 717 40.30 -15.87 16.97
C GLY A 717 40.38 -16.36 18.41
#